data_4bf200bcf4a33e691b6f1c07d569db67
#
_entry.id   4bf200bcf4a33e691b6f1c07d569db67
#
_cell.length_a   1.000
_cell.length_b   1.000
_cell.length_c   1.000
_cell.angle_alpha   90.00
_cell.angle_beta   90.00
_cell.angle_gamma   90.00
#
_symmetry.space_group_name_H-M   'P 1'
#
loop_
_entity.id
_entity.type
_entity.pdbx_description
1 polymer ?
#
loop_
_entity_poly.entity_id
_entity_poly.type
_entity_poly.pdbx_seq_one_letter_code
_entity_poly.pdbx_strand_id
1 'polypeptide(L)'
;MLQNISRKEFLAQMGLLSTSALFFNSCDFNSPRGNGGEGSAPVIASPMASEGIFDYILRTKGQHDLTLYRQIIGAASEFKEGDLTLGIAAESETSRQNARKLLINTTIGDLEAHSLFTDELYTLIGETTTKNIEIKGWTLGDLKTYLLSQSESQIKAIMPSLTSDVIACVVKLMNNDELIQVGQKVFNPIPGTQIGSKGYMSARVQPNSPTDNPVDIAWQVFDAWSYGVGDLVLGTNPVSSDPRSVAEIEKTLYDIITTFGLEETISNCVLSHIDVQAEAEKIYPGTSGIWFQSIAGTVNANQTFDVSIDKMLAHMASRTGKFGLYAETGQGADFTNGHGEGFDMVVHESRKYGFVRALQAKLSEGKSPEDTPWVHVNDVAGFIGPEVFKTKEQLVRCCLEDTVMGKLHGLTIGLDVCSTLHMDISLDDLDWCIEQIMPINPAYLMALPTKNDPMLSYLTTGFYNHVKIREQFGYKINDAMWDFFKRIEIIGADNRPTEHFGDPTWVYYQYRLTKKDLRTKEEILAEGRKIIAEIEDRGVPIAQGFGENVWDLSPELDEKIHALYEDAKKSLWAEMPSSFVQAIPAAIPLITQSKDRKDFVYHPESGEKLSKETSERLKAMKKNWGKDTPDIQIVISDGLNSLALTDEDHLFPFLENLTLILASKGYQVSPHTLVFTHGRVRAGYAAGEELFGQLDDVNQKKGIIHIIGERPGSGHHAFSAYITAAPVRLWSESGRVDHDITRVVSGISDTSLLPKLAAVEVAEIFDGLFKKKAFDAEALA
;
A
#
# COMPACT_ATOMS: atom_id res chain seq x y z
N MET A 1 2.24 -25.43 21.74
CA MET A 1 1.03 -26.12 21.22
C MET A 1 0.42 -25.15 20.21
N LEU A 2 0.79 -25.29 18.95
CA LEU A 2 0.01 -24.70 17.88
C LEU A 2 -1.22 -25.61 17.73
N GLN A 3 -2.30 -25.30 18.44
CA GLN A 3 -3.58 -25.96 18.20
C GLN A 3 -4.13 -25.44 16.88
N ASN A 4 -4.48 -26.33 15.99
CA ASN A 4 -5.33 -26.06 14.85
C ASN A 4 -6.62 -25.42 15.37
N ILE A 5 -6.69 -24.10 15.29
CA ILE A 5 -7.96 -23.40 15.45
C ILE A 5 -8.79 -23.85 14.25
N SER A 6 -9.89 -24.57 14.50
CA SER A 6 -10.74 -25.00 13.42
C SER A 6 -11.30 -23.78 12.71
N ARG A 7 -11.37 -23.84 11.39
CA ARG A 7 -11.96 -22.77 10.55
C ARG A 7 -13.35 -22.33 11.05
N LYS A 8 -14.05 -23.20 11.77
CA LYS A 8 -15.36 -22.92 12.38
C LYS A 8 -15.26 -21.99 13.60
N GLU A 9 -14.17 -22.06 14.36
CA GLU A 9 -13.86 -21.13 15.46
C GLU A 9 -13.35 -19.81 14.94
N PHE A 10 -12.58 -19.81 13.84
CA PHE A 10 -12.17 -18.64 13.10
C PHE A 10 -13.36 -17.85 12.52
N LEU A 11 -14.31 -18.54 11.87
CA LEU A 11 -15.51 -17.93 11.29
C LEU A 11 -16.49 -17.40 12.36
N ALA A 12 -16.57 -18.03 13.53
CA ALA A 12 -17.40 -17.55 14.64
C ALA A 12 -16.84 -16.27 15.28
N GLN A 13 -15.56 -15.99 15.09
CA GLN A 13 -14.88 -14.80 15.60
C GLN A 13 -14.89 -13.61 14.62
N MET A 14 -15.09 -13.85 13.31
CA MET A 14 -15.06 -12.82 12.27
C MET A 14 -16.28 -11.89 12.22
N GLY A 15 -17.17 -11.91 13.19
CA GLY A 15 -18.39 -11.08 13.24
C GLY A 15 -18.19 -9.56 13.39
N LEU A 16 -16.96 -9.02 13.27
CA LEU A 16 -16.65 -7.60 13.33
C LEU A 16 -15.41 -7.23 12.48
N LEU A 17 -15.61 -6.92 11.21
CA LEU A 17 -15.13 -5.72 10.51
C LEU A 17 -13.67 -5.53 10.14
N SER A 18 -13.40 -5.67 8.84
CA SER A 18 -12.17 -5.31 8.14
C SER A 18 -12.20 -3.86 7.63
N THR A 19 -11.34 -2.99 8.09
CA THR A 19 -11.05 -1.69 7.47
C THR A 19 -9.65 -1.57 6.88
N SER A 20 -8.77 -2.50 7.17
CA SER A 20 -7.35 -2.39 6.78
C SER A 20 -6.96 -3.05 5.47
N ALA A 21 -7.77 -3.95 4.90
CA ALA A 21 -7.57 -4.42 3.52
C ALA A 21 -7.91 -3.35 2.45
N LEU A 22 -8.42 -2.20 2.89
CA LEU A 22 -8.91 -1.11 2.05
C LEU A 22 -7.82 -0.19 1.50
N PHE A 23 -6.59 -0.29 1.98
CA PHE A 23 -5.53 0.64 1.59
C PHE A 23 -5.17 0.59 0.10
N PHE A 24 -5.55 -0.46 -0.61
CA PHE A 24 -5.00 -0.70 -1.93
C PHE A 24 -6.04 -0.92 -3.04
N ASN A 25 -7.32 -0.71 -2.78
CA ASN A 25 -8.36 -0.92 -3.77
C ASN A 25 -9.20 0.31 -4.09
N SER A 26 -8.77 1.51 -3.74
CA SER A 26 -9.62 2.68 -3.95
C SER A 26 -8.91 3.78 -4.72
N CYS A 27 -9.30 3.95 -5.95
CA CYS A 27 -9.18 5.22 -6.66
C CYS A 27 -10.44 6.02 -6.36
N ASP A 28 -10.36 6.98 -5.44
CA ASP A 28 -11.45 7.91 -5.15
C ASP A 28 -11.38 9.13 -6.07
N PHE A 29 -12.42 9.31 -6.89
CA PHE A 29 -12.62 10.50 -7.70
C PHE A 29 -13.99 11.13 -7.43
N ASN A 30 -14.27 11.52 -6.18
CA ASN A 30 -15.41 12.35 -5.86
C ASN A 30 -15.13 13.39 -4.77
N SER A 31 -14.03 14.12 -4.92
CA SER A 31 -14.04 15.51 -4.40
C SER A 31 -14.84 16.37 -5.37
N PRO A 32 -15.63 17.36 -4.90
CA PRO A 32 -16.16 18.36 -5.79
C PRO A 32 -14.96 18.94 -6.53
N ARG A 33 -14.88 18.68 -7.83
CA ARG A 33 -13.94 19.38 -8.70
C ARG A 33 -14.14 20.86 -8.42
N GLY A 34 -13.24 21.48 -7.68
CA GLY A 34 -13.03 22.89 -7.88
C GLY A 34 -12.84 23.00 -9.40
N ASN A 35 -13.70 23.77 -10.09
CA ASN A 35 -13.78 23.93 -11.53
C ASN A 35 -12.40 24.01 -12.23
N GLY A 36 -11.66 22.90 -12.26
CA GLY A 36 -10.52 22.66 -13.09
C GLY A 36 -11.04 21.89 -14.30
N GLY A 37 -11.36 22.61 -15.36
CA GLY A 37 -11.56 22.01 -16.67
C GLY A 37 -10.38 21.09 -17.01
N GLU A 38 -10.52 20.22 -18.00
CA GLU A 38 -9.42 19.49 -18.63
C GLU A 38 -8.24 20.45 -18.80
N GLY A 39 -7.36 20.50 -17.79
CA GLY A 39 -6.25 21.45 -17.74
C GLY A 39 -5.28 21.05 -18.82
N SER A 40 -5.16 21.84 -19.86
CA SER A 40 -4.07 21.67 -20.82
C SER A 40 -2.75 21.71 -20.02
N ALA A 41 -1.87 20.75 -20.25
CA ALA A 41 -0.53 20.72 -19.68
C ALA A 41 0.15 22.10 -19.79
N PRO A 42 0.78 22.63 -18.72
CA PRO A 42 1.26 23.99 -18.70
C PRO A 42 2.42 24.23 -19.68
N VAL A 43 2.28 25.25 -20.49
CA VAL A 43 3.34 25.79 -21.33
C VAL A 43 4.08 26.86 -20.57
N ILE A 44 5.26 26.54 -20.05
CA ILE A 44 6.11 27.52 -19.35
C ILE A 44 7.02 28.19 -20.37
N ALA A 45 6.76 29.48 -20.66
CA ALA A 45 7.58 30.26 -21.58
C ALA A 45 8.99 30.49 -21.02
N SER A 46 9.94 30.79 -21.90
CA SER A 46 11.34 31.01 -21.50
C SER A 46 11.43 32.15 -20.47
N PRO A 47 12.04 31.88 -19.30
CA PRO A 47 12.28 32.93 -18.30
C PRO A 47 13.38 33.91 -18.73
N MET A 48 13.41 35.07 -18.08
CA MET A 48 14.53 35.98 -18.16
C MET A 48 15.75 35.42 -17.38
N ALA A 49 16.92 35.97 -17.63
CA ALA A 49 18.11 35.61 -16.87
C ALA A 49 17.88 35.90 -15.37
N SER A 50 18.19 34.93 -14.51
CA SER A 50 18.04 35.02 -13.05
C SER A 50 16.60 35.27 -12.54
N GLU A 51 15.57 35.10 -13.38
CA GLU A 51 14.17 35.25 -12.99
C GLU A 51 13.73 34.04 -12.13
N GLY A 52 13.20 34.33 -10.93
CA GLY A 52 12.58 33.33 -10.06
C GLY A 52 11.09 33.14 -10.39
N ILE A 53 10.43 32.20 -9.70
CA ILE A 53 9.03 31.83 -9.95
C ILE A 53 8.12 33.06 -9.75
N PHE A 54 8.25 33.78 -8.66
CA PHE A 54 7.33 34.84 -8.30
C PHE A 54 7.50 36.09 -9.19
N ASP A 55 8.71 36.43 -9.61
CA ASP A 55 8.95 37.47 -10.60
C ASP A 55 8.34 37.10 -11.96
N TYR A 56 8.47 35.84 -12.37
CA TYR A 56 7.84 35.34 -13.59
C TYR A 56 6.32 35.44 -13.53
N ILE A 57 5.71 35.02 -12.41
CA ILE A 57 4.25 35.12 -12.20
C ILE A 57 3.80 36.57 -12.25
N LEU A 58 4.49 37.46 -11.53
CA LEU A 58 4.16 38.90 -11.56
C LEU A 58 4.29 39.48 -12.96
N ARG A 59 5.33 39.14 -13.70
CA ARG A 59 5.53 39.61 -15.09
C ARG A 59 4.46 39.11 -16.05
N THR A 60 4.02 37.85 -15.88
CA THR A 60 3.09 37.20 -16.83
C THR A 60 1.61 37.43 -16.48
N LYS A 61 1.28 37.57 -15.19
CA LYS A 61 -0.10 37.69 -14.68
C LYS A 61 -0.40 39.06 -14.07
N GLY A 62 0.62 39.85 -13.76
CA GLY A 62 0.45 41.16 -13.08
C GLY A 62 0.13 41.06 -11.59
N GLN A 63 -0.08 39.87 -11.07
CA GLN A 63 -0.39 39.59 -9.66
C GLN A 63 0.02 38.18 -9.30
N HIS A 64 -0.01 37.86 -8.00
CA HIS A 64 0.21 36.47 -7.55
C HIS A 64 -0.90 35.56 -8.11
N ASP A 65 -0.50 34.41 -8.67
CA ASP A 65 -1.38 33.41 -9.27
C ASP A 65 -0.97 32.01 -8.76
N LEU A 66 -1.76 31.47 -7.83
CA LEU A 66 -1.49 30.16 -7.21
C LEU A 66 -1.59 29.01 -8.21
N THR A 67 -2.47 29.11 -9.21
CA THR A 67 -2.61 28.08 -10.24
C THR A 67 -1.33 28.00 -11.09
N LEU A 68 -0.81 29.14 -11.56
CA LEU A 68 0.44 29.19 -12.31
C LEU A 68 1.63 28.75 -11.43
N TYR A 69 1.64 29.12 -10.15
CA TYR A 69 2.66 28.67 -9.21
C TYR A 69 2.70 27.13 -9.10
N ARG A 70 1.55 26.48 -8.85
CA ARG A 70 1.42 25.02 -8.80
C ARG A 70 1.83 24.38 -10.12
N GLN A 71 1.44 24.97 -11.25
CA GLN A 71 1.83 24.51 -12.58
C GLN A 71 3.34 24.57 -12.82
N ILE A 72 4.03 25.62 -12.36
CA ILE A 72 5.49 25.73 -12.49
C ILE A 72 6.17 24.67 -11.63
N ILE A 73 5.73 24.49 -10.39
CA ILE A 73 6.30 23.49 -9.48
C ILE A 73 6.09 22.06 -10.03
N GLY A 74 4.88 21.74 -10.50
CA GLY A 74 4.57 20.44 -11.10
C GLY A 74 5.33 20.20 -12.41
N ALA A 75 5.39 21.21 -13.29
CA ALA A 75 6.12 21.14 -14.56
C ALA A 75 7.64 20.91 -14.39
N ALA A 76 8.23 21.29 -13.24
CA ALA A 76 9.63 21.03 -12.95
C ALA A 76 9.93 19.56 -12.64
N SER A 77 8.93 18.75 -12.28
CA SER A 77 9.05 17.32 -12.01
C SER A 77 9.36 16.52 -13.28
N GLU A 78 9.95 15.34 -13.13
CA GLU A 78 9.92 14.35 -14.21
C GLU A 78 8.47 13.95 -14.49
N PHE A 79 8.20 13.52 -15.73
CA PHE A 79 6.85 13.19 -16.17
C PHE A 79 6.25 12.04 -15.35
N LYS A 80 5.01 12.23 -14.89
CA LYS A 80 4.17 11.21 -14.27
C LYS A 80 2.72 11.36 -14.78
N GLU A 81 2.03 10.25 -14.99
CA GLU A 81 0.66 10.22 -15.50
C GLU A 81 -0.31 10.96 -14.56
N GLY A 82 -0.14 10.82 -13.25
CA GLY A 82 -0.99 11.50 -12.28
C GLY A 82 -0.84 13.02 -12.31
N ASP A 83 0.37 13.55 -12.44
CA ASP A 83 0.61 14.98 -12.60
C ASP A 83 0.03 15.51 -13.92
N LEU A 84 0.04 14.70 -14.99
CA LEU A 84 -0.63 15.03 -16.24
C LEU A 84 -2.16 15.15 -16.05
N THR A 85 -2.75 14.19 -15.34
CA THR A 85 -4.20 14.19 -15.05
C THR A 85 -4.61 15.42 -14.22
N LEU A 86 -3.75 15.87 -13.30
CA LEU A 86 -3.93 17.10 -12.55
C LEU A 86 -3.70 18.38 -13.38
N GLY A 87 -3.21 18.27 -14.62
CA GLY A 87 -2.93 19.42 -15.48
C GLY A 87 -1.71 20.23 -15.07
N ILE A 88 -0.74 19.60 -14.40
CA ILE A 88 0.48 20.25 -13.89
C ILE A 88 1.78 19.64 -14.45
N ALA A 89 1.74 18.47 -15.09
CA ALA A 89 2.90 17.95 -15.82
C ALA A 89 3.24 18.88 -16.98
N ALA A 90 4.53 19.12 -17.23
CA ALA A 90 4.98 19.97 -18.34
C ALA A 90 4.46 19.46 -19.69
N GLU A 91 3.97 20.37 -20.54
CA GLU A 91 3.54 20.03 -21.91
C GLU A 91 4.68 19.44 -22.75
N SER A 92 5.91 19.89 -22.50
CA SER A 92 7.10 19.49 -23.26
C SER A 92 8.34 19.57 -22.39
N GLU A 93 9.43 18.92 -22.86
CA GLU A 93 10.75 19.02 -22.22
C GLU A 93 11.24 20.48 -22.14
N THR A 94 10.95 21.31 -23.15
CA THR A 94 11.27 22.74 -23.13
C THR A 94 10.54 23.45 -21.98
N SER A 95 9.27 23.14 -21.79
CA SER A 95 8.46 23.67 -20.68
C SER A 95 9.03 23.24 -19.33
N ARG A 96 9.42 21.97 -19.18
CA ARG A 96 10.07 21.45 -17.96
C ARG A 96 11.38 22.16 -17.67
N GLN A 97 12.25 22.33 -18.66
CA GLN A 97 13.52 23.04 -18.48
C GLN A 97 13.31 24.51 -18.12
N ASN A 98 12.29 25.17 -18.67
CA ASN A 98 11.96 26.53 -18.28
C ASN A 98 11.45 26.60 -16.84
N ALA A 99 10.59 25.68 -16.41
CA ALA A 99 10.14 25.57 -15.03
C ALA A 99 11.34 25.35 -14.06
N ARG A 100 12.27 24.46 -14.41
CA ARG A 100 13.50 24.23 -13.64
C ARG A 100 14.40 25.44 -13.57
N LYS A 101 14.51 26.25 -14.64
CA LYS A 101 15.26 27.52 -14.62
C LYS A 101 14.63 28.54 -13.68
N LEU A 102 13.32 28.60 -13.59
CA LEU A 102 12.62 29.44 -12.62
C LEU A 102 12.87 28.95 -11.19
N LEU A 103 12.72 27.65 -10.99
CA LEU A 103 12.87 27.02 -9.69
C LEU A 103 14.29 27.19 -9.13
N ILE A 104 15.32 27.01 -9.96
CA ILE A 104 16.73 27.12 -9.56
C ILE A 104 17.09 28.53 -9.06
N ASN A 105 16.43 29.57 -9.57
CA ASN A 105 16.64 30.97 -9.21
C ASN A 105 15.75 31.43 -8.04
N THR A 106 14.79 30.62 -7.60
CA THR A 106 13.87 30.98 -6.51
C THR A 106 14.56 30.75 -5.17
N THR A 107 14.43 31.72 -4.25
CA THR A 107 15.05 31.59 -2.93
C THR A 107 14.23 30.71 -2.00
N ILE A 108 14.89 30.10 -1.01
CA ILE A 108 14.21 29.36 0.07
C ILE A 108 13.20 30.25 0.79
N GLY A 109 13.58 31.51 1.06
CA GLY A 109 12.71 32.47 1.72
C GLY A 109 11.45 32.79 0.92
N ASP A 110 11.54 32.85 -0.40
CA ASP A 110 10.38 33.07 -1.27
C ASP A 110 9.43 31.87 -1.26
N LEU A 111 9.96 30.65 -1.29
CA LEU A 111 9.12 29.44 -1.17
C LEU A 111 8.42 29.36 0.19
N GLU A 112 9.13 29.66 1.29
CA GLU A 112 8.54 29.68 2.64
C GLU A 112 7.48 30.78 2.82
N ALA A 113 7.57 31.87 2.06
CA ALA A 113 6.59 32.94 2.10
C ALA A 113 5.31 32.64 1.30
N HIS A 114 5.35 31.63 0.39
CA HIS A 114 4.27 31.30 -0.53
C HIS A 114 3.99 29.80 -0.53
N SER A 115 3.09 29.35 0.37
CA SER A 115 2.71 27.94 0.44
C SER A 115 1.95 27.48 -0.81
N LEU A 116 2.26 26.26 -1.28
CA LEU A 116 1.48 25.58 -2.32
C LEU A 116 0.09 25.15 -1.84
N PHE A 117 0.00 24.73 -0.59
CA PHE A 117 -1.23 24.30 0.06
C PHE A 117 -1.09 24.45 1.57
N THR A 118 -2.03 25.16 2.20
CA THR A 118 -2.03 25.42 3.64
C THR A 118 -3.14 24.63 4.31
N ASP A 119 -2.76 23.75 5.22
CA ASP A 119 -3.64 23.01 6.10
C ASP A 119 -2.98 22.86 7.49
N GLU A 120 -3.63 22.14 8.42
CA GLU A 120 -3.06 21.90 9.76
C GLU A 120 -1.76 21.09 9.69
N LEU A 121 -1.64 20.17 8.71
CA LEU A 121 -0.41 19.40 8.50
C LEU A 121 0.77 20.29 8.08
N TYR A 122 0.53 21.24 7.16
CA TYR A 122 1.53 22.25 6.79
C TYR A 122 2.01 23.05 8.01
N THR A 123 1.06 23.43 8.88
CA THR A 123 1.37 24.17 10.12
C THR A 123 2.23 23.33 11.06
N LEU A 124 1.87 22.07 11.31
CA LEU A 124 2.62 21.14 12.15
C LEU A 124 4.06 20.93 11.62
N ILE A 125 4.22 20.72 10.33
CA ILE A 125 5.54 20.58 9.69
C ILE A 125 6.37 21.85 9.90
N GLY A 126 5.77 23.02 9.74
CA GLY A 126 6.42 24.31 9.96
C GLY A 126 6.87 24.54 11.42
N GLU A 127 6.09 24.08 12.39
CA GLU A 127 6.43 24.17 13.82
C GLU A 127 7.63 23.29 14.19
N THR A 128 7.81 22.16 13.51
CA THR A 128 8.95 21.25 13.73
C THR A 128 10.19 21.62 12.93
N THR A 129 10.10 22.66 12.09
CA THR A 129 11.23 23.13 11.28
C THR A 129 11.98 24.25 12.00
N THR A 130 13.28 24.09 12.17
CA THR A 130 14.12 25.12 12.81
C THR A 130 14.29 26.33 11.90
N LYS A 131 14.05 27.53 12.41
CA LYS A 131 14.22 28.76 11.61
C LYS A 131 15.71 29.10 11.51
N ASN A 132 16.31 28.90 10.35
CA ASN A 132 17.66 29.33 10.02
C ASN A 132 17.63 30.50 9.04
N ILE A 133 17.93 31.69 9.52
CA ILE A 133 17.88 32.92 8.70
C ILE A 133 18.97 32.93 7.62
N GLU A 134 20.11 32.29 7.86
CA GLU A 134 21.25 32.30 6.93
C GLU A 134 20.96 31.64 5.59
N ILE A 135 20.17 30.53 5.59
CA ILE A 135 19.83 29.81 4.34
C ILE A 135 18.65 30.41 3.58
N LYS A 136 17.87 31.32 4.17
CA LYS A 136 16.67 31.89 3.51
C LYS A 136 17.02 32.67 2.25
N GLY A 137 18.19 33.28 2.20
CA GLY A 137 18.68 33.99 1.03
C GLY A 137 19.28 33.09 -0.06
N TRP A 138 19.44 31.80 0.19
CA TRP A 138 19.95 30.88 -0.81
C TRP A 138 18.87 30.60 -1.86
N THR A 139 19.29 30.55 -3.12
CA THR A 139 18.45 29.98 -4.17
C THR A 139 18.42 28.44 -4.04
N LEU A 140 17.42 27.80 -4.66
CA LEU A 140 17.42 26.34 -4.74
C LEU A 140 18.62 25.79 -5.51
N GLY A 141 19.20 26.60 -6.44
CA GLY A 141 20.46 26.28 -7.09
C GLY A 141 21.65 26.25 -6.13
N ASP A 142 21.71 27.22 -5.19
CA ASP A 142 22.72 27.22 -4.12
C ASP A 142 22.56 26.03 -3.20
N LEU A 143 21.32 25.70 -2.79
CA LEU A 143 21.03 24.53 -1.98
C LEU A 143 21.43 23.24 -2.69
N LYS A 144 21.05 23.05 -3.96
CA LYS A 144 21.49 21.90 -4.76
C LYS A 144 23.00 21.78 -4.78
N THR A 145 23.71 22.87 -5.06
CA THR A 145 25.18 22.90 -5.10
C THR A 145 25.79 22.53 -3.73
N TYR A 146 25.20 23.03 -2.66
CA TYR A 146 25.60 22.71 -1.29
C TYR A 146 25.44 21.19 -1.00
N LEU A 147 24.26 20.61 -1.29
CA LEU A 147 24.00 19.19 -1.08
C LEU A 147 24.96 18.29 -1.88
N LEU A 148 25.32 18.69 -3.10
CA LEU A 148 26.26 17.96 -3.95
C LEU A 148 27.72 18.09 -3.50
N SER A 149 28.13 19.22 -2.91
CA SER A 149 29.53 19.51 -2.61
C SER A 149 29.93 19.25 -1.15
N GLN A 150 29.02 19.39 -0.21
CA GLN A 150 29.34 19.36 1.21
C GLN A 150 29.38 17.94 1.80
N SER A 151 30.00 17.83 2.99
CA SER A 151 30.07 16.60 3.79
C SER A 151 28.73 16.29 4.46
N GLU A 152 28.56 15.05 4.92
CA GLU A 152 27.36 14.63 5.67
C GLU A 152 27.07 15.53 6.87
N SER A 153 28.09 15.86 7.67
CA SER A 153 27.92 16.69 8.88
C SER A 153 27.43 18.10 8.54
N GLN A 154 27.91 18.68 7.44
CA GLN A 154 27.46 20.00 6.99
C GLN A 154 26.04 19.95 6.46
N ILE A 155 25.67 18.91 5.69
CA ILE A 155 24.31 18.71 5.22
C ILE A 155 23.35 18.53 6.42
N LYS A 156 23.71 17.68 7.37
CA LYS A 156 22.90 17.44 8.58
C LYS A 156 22.69 18.70 9.43
N ALA A 157 23.64 19.63 9.40
CA ALA A 157 23.52 20.90 10.12
C ALA A 157 22.39 21.81 9.58
N ILE A 158 22.06 21.73 8.30
CA ILE A 158 20.96 22.52 7.70
C ILE A 158 19.65 21.75 7.57
N MET A 159 19.67 20.40 7.59
CA MET A 159 18.46 19.58 7.40
C MET A 159 17.29 19.96 8.33
N PRO A 160 17.48 20.26 9.63
CA PRO A 160 16.37 20.68 10.49
C PRO A 160 15.67 21.98 10.06
N SER A 161 16.34 22.77 9.19
CA SER A 161 15.82 24.05 8.70
C SER A 161 15.15 23.94 7.32
N LEU A 162 15.20 22.77 6.67
CA LEU A 162 14.57 22.56 5.38
C LEU A 162 13.09 22.16 5.58
N THR A 163 12.19 22.91 4.97
CA THR A 163 10.77 22.56 4.91
C THR A 163 10.54 21.45 3.87
N SER A 164 9.42 20.74 3.99
CA SER A 164 9.05 19.70 3.02
C SER A 164 8.94 20.23 1.59
N ASP A 165 8.38 21.42 1.40
CA ASP A 165 8.25 22.07 0.09
C ASP A 165 9.63 22.38 -0.52
N VAL A 166 10.59 22.85 0.30
CA VAL A 166 11.98 23.13 -0.13
C VAL A 166 12.69 21.83 -0.52
N ILE A 167 12.53 20.76 0.27
CA ILE A 167 13.14 19.45 -0.03
C ILE A 167 12.56 18.90 -1.34
N ALA A 168 11.23 18.91 -1.51
CA ALA A 168 10.58 18.50 -2.76
C ALA A 168 11.09 19.28 -3.96
N CYS A 169 11.22 20.60 -3.82
CA CYS A 169 11.67 21.46 -4.90
C CYS A 169 13.13 21.24 -5.31
N VAL A 170 14.04 20.99 -4.36
CA VAL A 170 15.45 20.78 -4.69
C VAL A 170 15.69 19.42 -5.35
N VAL A 171 14.98 18.35 -4.99
CA VAL A 171 15.15 17.03 -5.65
C VAL A 171 14.70 17.06 -7.11
N LYS A 172 13.71 17.87 -7.48
CA LYS A 172 13.29 18.07 -8.87
C LYS A 172 14.38 18.65 -9.77
N LEU A 173 15.34 19.40 -9.19
CA LEU A 173 16.48 19.97 -9.91
C LEU A 173 17.62 18.97 -10.14
N MET A 174 17.57 17.79 -9.54
CA MET A 174 18.61 16.76 -9.61
C MET A 174 18.26 15.71 -10.67
N ASN A 175 19.28 15.25 -11.41
CA ASN A 175 19.17 14.03 -12.19
C ASN A 175 19.38 12.80 -11.27
N ASN A 176 19.23 11.58 -11.80
CA ASN A 176 19.34 10.35 -11.02
C ASN A 176 20.74 10.19 -10.38
N ASP A 177 21.81 10.50 -11.11
CA ASP A 177 23.20 10.42 -10.58
C ASP A 177 23.42 11.41 -9.43
N GLU A 178 22.86 12.62 -9.53
CA GLU A 178 22.93 13.64 -8.48
C GLU A 178 22.11 13.22 -7.24
N LEU A 179 20.93 12.58 -7.43
CA LEU A 179 20.17 12.03 -6.33
C LEU A 179 20.95 10.91 -5.62
N ILE A 180 21.54 9.98 -6.36
CA ILE A 180 22.41 8.93 -5.81
C ILE A 180 23.58 9.56 -5.05
N GLN A 181 24.24 10.56 -5.62
CA GLN A 181 25.36 11.23 -4.96
C GLN A 181 24.98 11.88 -3.62
N VAL A 182 23.81 12.51 -3.53
CA VAL A 182 23.31 13.08 -2.26
C VAL A 182 22.92 11.98 -1.30
N GLY A 183 22.17 10.98 -1.76
CA GLY A 183 21.70 9.88 -0.93
C GLY A 183 22.81 9.03 -0.31
N GLN A 184 23.96 8.89 -1.01
CA GLN A 184 25.15 8.21 -0.51
C GLN A 184 25.92 8.99 0.57
N LYS A 185 25.54 10.23 0.84
CA LYS A 185 26.19 11.07 1.86
C LYS A 185 25.39 11.16 3.15
N VAL A 186 24.08 10.96 3.12
CA VAL A 186 23.20 11.17 4.26
C VAL A 186 22.64 9.85 4.76
N PHE A 187 22.93 9.55 6.04
CA PHE A 187 22.48 8.31 6.69
C PHE A 187 21.90 8.63 8.07
N ASN A 188 20.70 8.13 8.34
CA ASN A 188 19.97 8.33 9.57
C ASN A 188 19.67 6.96 10.22
N PRO A 189 20.64 6.36 10.92
CA PRO A 189 20.44 5.05 11.50
C PRO A 189 19.42 5.08 12.63
N ILE A 190 18.68 4.00 12.78
CA ILE A 190 17.83 3.76 13.94
C ILE A 190 18.72 3.73 15.20
N PRO A 191 18.36 4.46 16.28
CA PRO A 191 19.16 4.53 17.49
C PRO A 191 19.54 3.15 18.03
N GLY A 192 20.82 2.97 18.37
CA GLY A 192 21.35 1.72 18.93
C GLY A 192 21.52 0.57 17.93
N THR A 193 21.40 0.83 16.61
CA THR A 193 21.55 -0.19 15.56
C THR A 193 22.41 0.30 14.40
N GLN A 194 22.73 -0.60 13.47
CA GLN A 194 23.33 -0.26 12.19
C GLN A 194 22.30 -0.04 11.06
N ILE A 195 21.01 -0.25 11.33
CA ILE A 195 19.93 -0.11 10.35
C ILE A 195 19.86 1.34 9.86
N GLY A 196 20.04 1.56 8.57
CA GLY A 196 20.12 2.90 7.98
C GLY A 196 21.51 3.53 8.03
N SER A 197 22.55 2.83 8.49
CA SER A 197 23.93 3.25 8.41
C SER A 197 24.53 3.00 7.01
N LYS A 198 25.58 3.75 6.68
CA LYS A 198 26.30 3.57 5.41
C LYS A 198 26.84 2.15 5.26
N GLY A 199 26.55 1.54 4.12
CA GLY A 199 26.99 0.17 3.81
C GLY A 199 26.17 -0.92 4.51
N TYR A 200 25.06 -0.57 5.16
CA TYR A 200 24.07 -1.51 5.69
C TYR A 200 22.77 -1.40 4.91
N MET A 201 22.12 -2.52 4.68
CA MET A 201 20.80 -2.61 4.07
C MET A 201 20.04 -3.76 4.73
N SER A 202 19.03 -3.39 5.46
CA SER A 202 18.19 -4.32 6.23
C SER A 202 17.01 -4.84 5.41
N ALA A 203 16.20 -5.68 6.01
CA ALA A 203 15.00 -6.23 5.40
C ALA A 203 13.80 -6.14 6.35
N ARG A 204 12.67 -5.68 5.80
CA ARG A 204 11.35 -5.90 6.36
C ARG A 204 10.78 -7.17 5.72
N VAL A 205 10.64 -8.24 6.50
CA VAL A 205 9.96 -9.45 6.04
C VAL A 205 8.46 -9.24 6.03
N GLN A 206 7.80 -9.60 4.93
CA GLN A 206 6.34 -9.50 4.77
C GLN A 206 5.72 -10.89 4.65
N PRO A 207 5.48 -11.58 5.76
CA PRO A 207 4.93 -12.94 5.76
C PRO A 207 3.39 -12.88 5.65
N ASN A 208 2.88 -12.66 4.44
CA ASN A 208 1.44 -12.53 4.19
C ASN A 208 0.76 -13.89 3.98
N SER A 209 -0.49 -13.99 4.42
CA SER A 209 -1.36 -15.14 4.18
C SER A 209 -2.72 -14.69 3.67
N PRO A 210 -3.28 -15.30 2.61
CA PRO A 210 -4.62 -14.95 2.10
C PRO A 210 -5.76 -15.17 3.10
N THR A 211 -5.48 -15.83 4.23
CA THR A 211 -6.47 -16.17 5.27
C THR A 211 -6.00 -15.82 6.68
N ASP A 212 -5.01 -14.94 6.84
CA ASP A 212 -4.39 -14.61 8.15
C ASP A 212 -3.92 -15.85 8.94
N ASN A 213 -3.53 -16.92 8.25
CA ASN A 213 -3.15 -18.17 8.89
C ASN A 213 -1.81 -18.05 9.61
N PRO A 214 -1.76 -18.18 10.96
CA PRO A 214 -0.53 -18.01 11.71
C PRO A 214 0.59 -19.01 11.32
N VAL A 215 0.24 -20.19 10.79
CA VAL A 215 1.23 -21.19 10.33
C VAL A 215 1.89 -20.70 9.05
N ASP A 216 1.12 -20.21 8.09
CA ASP A 216 1.65 -19.64 6.84
C ASP A 216 2.61 -18.49 7.13
N ILE A 217 2.21 -17.62 8.06
CA ILE A 217 2.98 -16.43 8.49
C ILE A 217 4.29 -16.87 9.17
N ALA A 218 4.23 -17.79 10.13
CA ALA A 218 5.40 -18.26 10.86
C ALA A 218 6.44 -18.93 9.92
N TRP A 219 5.98 -19.71 8.95
CA TRP A 219 6.88 -20.42 8.05
C TRP A 219 7.57 -19.51 7.05
N GLN A 220 6.93 -18.43 6.60
CA GLN A 220 7.60 -17.43 5.78
C GLN A 220 8.69 -16.67 6.57
N VAL A 221 8.54 -16.53 7.90
CA VAL A 221 9.63 -16.02 8.75
C VAL A 221 10.79 -17.00 8.83
N PHE A 222 10.52 -18.29 9.03
CA PHE A 222 11.58 -19.31 9.04
C PHE A 222 12.28 -19.39 7.69
N ASP A 223 11.53 -19.23 6.60
CA ASP A 223 12.07 -19.19 5.25
C ASP A 223 12.99 -17.97 5.06
N ALA A 224 12.56 -16.75 5.41
CA ALA A 224 13.39 -15.56 5.36
C ALA A 224 14.70 -15.71 6.14
N TRP A 225 14.61 -16.23 7.37
CA TRP A 225 15.78 -16.42 8.22
C TRP A 225 16.71 -17.51 7.72
N SER A 226 16.21 -18.47 6.93
CA SER A 226 17.06 -19.48 6.28
C SER A 226 17.98 -18.87 5.20
N TYR A 227 17.63 -17.70 4.66
CA TYR A 227 18.49 -16.91 3.76
C TYR A 227 19.28 -15.80 4.48
N GLY A 228 19.23 -15.75 5.81
CA GLY A 228 19.82 -14.67 6.58
C GLY A 228 19.19 -13.32 6.24
N VAL A 229 17.87 -13.26 6.04
CA VAL A 229 17.10 -12.06 5.68
C VAL A 229 16.08 -11.76 6.78
N GLY A 230 15.88 -10.48 7.10
CA GLY A 230 14.89 -10.04 8.09
C GLY A 230 15.53 -9.65 9.41
N ASP A 231 15.99 -8.40 9.48
CA ASP A 231 16.75 -7.83 10.60
C ASP A 231 16.16 -6.51 11.11
N LEU A 232 15.04 -6.04 10.53
CA LEU A 232 14.36 -4.82 10.96
C LEU A 232 13.02 -5.15 11.63
N VAL A 233 12.09 -5.67 10.85
CA VAL A 233 10.71 -5.94 11.30
C VAL A 233 10.11 -7.14 10.58
N LEU A 234 9.32 -7.92 11.30
CA LEU A 234 8.43 -8.95 10.75
C LEU A 234 7.05 -8.29 10.63
N GLY A 235 6.68 -7.87 9.42
CA GLY A 235 5.50 -7.04 9.19
C GLY A 235 4.49 -7.72 8.28
N THR A 236 3.34 -8.10 8.80
CA THR A 236 2.25 -8.80 8.08
C THR A 236 1.14 -7.82 7.73
N ASN A 237 0.68 -7.85 6.48
CA ASN A 237 -0.56 -7.19 6.08
C ASN A 237 -1.73 -8.12 6.41
N PRO A 238 -2.67 -7.73 7.29
CA PRO A 238 -3.78 -8.60 7.64
C PRO A 238 -4.89 -8.54 6.59
N VAL A 239 -5.58 -9.65 6.38
CA VAL A 239 -6.85 -9.71 5.63
C VAL A 239 -7.99 -9.18 6.48
N SER A 240 -7.97 -9.47 7.78
CA SER A 240 -8.98 -9.03 8.73
C SER A 240 -8.51 -7.86 9.58
N SER A 241 -9.38 -6.89 9.81
CA SER A 241 -9.18 -5.83 10.81
C SER A 241 -9.84 -6.11 12.17
N ASP A 242 -10.30 -7.35 12.41
CA ASP A 242 -10.73 -7.74 13.75
C ASP A 242 -9.51 -7.67 14.69
N PRO A 243 -9.55 -6.88 15.78
CA PRO A 243 -8.44 -6.80 16.72
C PRO A 243 -7.97 -8.14 17.28
N ARG A 244 -8.85 -9.16 17.31
CA ARG A 244 -8.48 -10.51 17.76
C ARG A 244 -7.65 -11.25 16.71
N SER A 245 -7.97 -11.13 15.42
CA SER A 245 -7.16 -11.70 14.34
C SER A 245 -5.77 -11.05 14.35
N VAL A 246 -5.74 -9.72 14.42
CA VAL A 246 -4.50 -8.94 14.51
C VAL A 246 -3.67 -9.37 15.72
N ALA A 247 -4.28 -9.50 16.90
CA ALA A 247 -3.60 -9.92 18.13
C ALA A 247 -3.01 -11.34 18.06
N GLU A 248 -3.70 -12.29 17.40
CA GLU A 248 -3.16 -13.66 17.22
C GLU A 248 -1.94 -13.66 16.29
N ILE A 249 -1.95 -12.85 15.24
CA ILE A 249 -0.77 -12.69 14.35
C ILE A 249 0.38 -12.05 15.14
N GLU A 250 0.15 -10.94 15.85
CA GLU A 250 1.15 -10.28 16.69
C GLU A 250 1.79 -11.25 17.68
N LYS A 251 0.97 -12.02 18.38
CA LYS A 251 1.41 -13.03 19.33
C LYS A 251 2.24 -14.12 18.67
N THR A 252 1.89 -14.52 17.46
CA THR A 252 2.63 -15.55 16.71
C THR A 252 4.02 -15.04 16.33
N LEU A 253 4.12 -13.84 15.80
CA LEU A 253 5.40 -13.22 15.45
C LEU A 253 6.24 -12.96 16.71
N TYR A 254 5.63 -12.44 17.77
CA TYR A 254 6.29 -12.20 19.06
C TYR A 254 6.81 -13.50 19.70
N ASP A 255 6.06 -14.61 19.62
CA ASP A 255 6.51 -15.92 20.10
C ASP A 255 7.76 -16.41 19.37
N ILE A 256 7.88 -16.17 18.07
CA ILE A 256 9.09 -16.50 17.31
C ILE A 256 10.27 -15.66 17.79
N ILE A 257 10.08 -14.35 17.89
CA ILE A 257 11.11 -13.38 18.33
C ILE A 257 11.63 -13.74 19.72
N THR A 258 10.73 -13.93 20.69
CA THR A 258 11.09 -14.23 22.08
C THR A 258 11.67 -15.62 22.27
N THR A 259 11.25 -16.61 21.47
CA THR A 259 11.83 -17.94 21.49
C THR A 259 13.33 -17.91 21.22
N PHE A 260 13.78 -17.01 20.33
CA PHE A 260 15.20 -16.87 20.01
C PHE A 260 15.92 -15.78 20.82
N GLY A 261 15.22 -15.08 21.71
CA GLY A 261 15.78 -14.00 22.53
C GLY A 261 16.14 -12.75 21.72
N LEU A 262 15.28 -12.37 20.79
CA LEU A 262 15.50 -11.28 19.83
C LEU A 262 14.62 -10.06 20.07
N GLU A 263 13.88 -10.00 21.17
CA GLU A 263 12.90 -8.94 21.49
C GLU A 263 13.52 -7.53 21.59
N GLU A 264 14.83 -7.44 21.80
CA GLU A 264 15.58 -6.19 21.77
C GLU A 264 16.27 -5.93 20.42
N THR A 265 16.17 -6.84 19.46
CA THR A 265 16.92 -6.80 18.21
C THR A 265 16.04 -6.52 16.99
N ILE A 266 14.86 -7.13 16.93
CA ILE A 266 13.91 -7.05 15.82
C ILE A 266 12.51 -6.82 16.36
N SER A 267 11.67 -6.11 15.60
CA SER A 267 10.28 -5.86 15.95
C SER A 267 9.34 -6.74 15.12
N ASN A 268 8.12 -6.91 15.63
CA ASN A 268 6.99 -7.39 14.84
C ASN A 268 5.98 -6.26 14.63
N CYS A 269 5.11 -6.44 13.63
CA CYS A 269 4.06 -5.50 13.30
C CYS A 269 2.96 -6.20 12.50
N VAL A 270 1.70 -5.91 12.78
CA VAL A 270 0.59 -6.18 11.87
C VAL A 270 0.12 -4.86 11.29
N LEU A 271 0.16 -4.73 9.97
CA LEU A 271 -0.09 -3.48 9.24
C LEU A 271 -1.59 -3.19 9.16
N SER A 272 -2.19 -2.99 10.31
CA SER A 272 -3.60 -2.62 10.50
C SER A 272 -3.69 -1.15 10.89
N HIS A 273 -4.89 -0.57 10.82
CA HIS A 273 -5.13 0.78 11.31
C HIS A 273 -4.64 0.93 12.76
N ILE A 274 -4.06 2.07 13.11
CA ILE A 274 -3.42 2.28 14.41
C ILE A 274 -4.37 2.06 15.60
N ASP A 275 -5.65 2.38 15.45
CA ASP A 275 -6.67 2.12 16.48
C ASP A 275 -6.90 0.61 16.67
N VAL A 276 -6.87 -0.18 15.59
CA VAL A 276 -7.01 -1.64 15.65
C VAL A 276 -5.82 -2.27 16.36
N GLN A 277 -4.61 -1.78 16.09
CA GLN A 277 -3.40 -2.23 16.79
C GLN A 277 -3.47 -1.89 18.30
N ALA A 278 -3.97 -0.70 18.64
CA ALA A 278 -4.17 -0.31 20.03
C ALA A 278 -5.21 -1.19 20.76
N GLU A 279 -6.24 -1.67 20.06
CA GLU A 279 -7.19 -2.66 20.62
C GLU A 279 -6.57 -4.07 20.69
N ALA A 280 -5.79 -4.48 19.69
CA ALA A 280 -5.08 -5.76 19.71
C ALA A 280 -4.10 -5.86 20.89
N GLU A 281 -3.37 -4.78 21.20
CA GLU A 281 -2.48 -4.69 22.37
C GLU A 281 -3.22 -4.92 23.68
N LYS A 282 -4.50 -4.57 23.80
CA LYS A 282 -5.30 -4.83 25.01
C LYS A 282 -5.66 -6.31 25.16
N ILE A 283 -5.71 -7.07 24.04
CA ILE A 283 -6.04 -8.51 24.04
C ILE A 283 -4.86 -9.33 24.52
N TYR A 284 -3.66 -9.08 23.99
CA TYR A 284 -2.40 -9.70 24.40
C TYR A 284 -1.35 -8.64 24.70
N PRO A 285 -1.38 -8.03 25.91
CA PRO A 285 -0.47 -6.95 26.26
C PRO A 285 1.00 -7.35 26.13
N GLY A 286 1.80 -6.48 25.50
CA GLY A 286 3.25 -6.66 25.32
C GLY A 286 3.62 -7.54 24.11
N THR A 287 2.67 -7.95 23.27
CA THR A 287 2.98 -8.72 22.06
C THR A 287 3.07 -7.88 20.80
N SER A 288 2.51 -6.68 20.78
CA SER A 288 2.66 -5.74 19.67
C SER A 288 4.01 -5.04 19.76
N GLY A 289 4.80 -5.16 18.71
CA GLY A 289 6.09 -4.51 18.60
C GLY A 289 5.97 -3.03 18.18
N ILE A 290 6.42 -2.70 16.97
CA ILE A 290 6.27 -1.35 16.42
C ILE A 290 4.86 -1.14 15.88
N TRP A 291 4.23 0.02 16.16
CA TRP A 291 2.92 0.32 15.61
C TRP A 291 3.05 0.92 14.21
N PHE A 292 2.09 0.59 13.39
CA PHE A 292 2.02 0.96 11.99
C PHE A 292 0.93 2.00 11.70
N GLN A 293 1.19 2.89 10.76
CA GLN A 293 0.14 3.64 10.07
C GLN A 293 0.61 4.11 8.69
N SER A 294 -0.22 3.93 7.67
CA SER A 294 -0.07 4.64 6.40
C SER A 294 -0.56 6.07 6.54
N ILE A 295 0.14 7.00 5.91
CA ILE A 295 -0.13 8.43 6.04
C ILE A 295 -0.13 9.12 4.68
N ALA A 296 -0.83 10.26 4.61
CA ALA A 296 -0.96 11.09 3.43
C ALA A 296 -0.35 12.48 3.63
N GLY A 297 -0.16 13.24 2.54
CA GLY A 297 0.48 14.55 2.50
C GLY A 297 -0.45 15.73 2.80
N THR A 298 -1.75 15.48 3.03
CA THR A 298 -2.74 16.50 3.39
C THR A 298 -3.69 15.99 4.46
N VAL A 299 -4.31 16.90 5.20
CA VAL A 299 -5.34 16.56 6.20
C VAL A 299 -6.51 15.84 5.54
N ASN A 300 -6.98 16.35 4.40
CA ASN A 300 -8.11 15.76 3.68
C ASN A 300 -7.84 14.31 3.27
N ALA A 301 -6.66 14.06 2.71
CA ALA A 301 -6.28 12.69 2.32
C ALA A 301 -6.15 11.76 3.53
N ASN A 302 -5.59 12.21 4.65
CA ASN A 302 -5.52 11.43 5.89
C ASN A 302 -6.91 11.09 6.44
N GLN A 303 -7.89 11.99 6.33
CA GLN A 303 -9.25 11.75 6.80
C GLN A 303 -9.96 10.62 6.03
N THR A 304 -9.57 10.33 4.78
CA THR A 304 -10.17 9.24 4.00
C THR A 304 -9.94 7.86 4.62
N PHE A 305 -8.93 7.72 5.46
CA PHE A 305 -8.63 6.49 6.21
C PHE A 305 -8.67 6.69 7.73
N ASP A 306 -9.49 7.63 8.18
CA ASP A 306 -9.70 7.89 9.60
C ASP A 306 -8.41 8.21 10.37
N VAL A 307 -7.46 8.89 9.73
CA VAL A 307 -6.23 9.40 10.35
C VAL A 307 -6.34 10.90 10.53
N SER A 308 -6.10 11.38 11.76
CA SER A 308 -5.96 12.80 12.06
C SER A 308 -4.65 13.08 12.78
N ILE A 309 -4.18 14.33 12.74
CA ILE A 309 -2.98 14.78 13.45
C ILE A 309 -3.12 14.49 14.95
N ASP A 310 -4.24 14.87 15.55
CA ASP A 310 -4.48 14.67 16.98
C ASP A 310 -4.49 13.20 17.38
N LYS A 311 -5.12 12.33 16.55
CA LYS A 311 -5.12 10.88 16.75
C LYS A 311 -3.70 10.33 16.74
N MET A 312 -2.90 10.67 15.74
CA MET A 312 -1.51 10.22 15.64
C MET A 312 -0.66 10.73 16.81
N LEU A 313 -0.77 12.00 17.16
CA LEU A 313 -0.04 12.56 18.30
C LEU A 313 -0.46 11.92 19.65
N ALA A 314 -1.74 11.60 19.83
CA ALA A 314 -2.24 10.90 21.02
C ALA A 314 -1.67 9.47 21.11
N HIS A 315 -1.69 8.71 20.00
CA HIS A 315 -1.08 7.39 19.95
C HIS A 315 0.43 7.45 20.23
N MET A 316 1.15 8.39 19.61
CA MET A 316 2.59 8.55 19.83
C MET A 316 2.89 8.93 21.29
N ALA A 317 2.09 9.78 21.91
CA ALA A 317 2.25 10.14 23.32
C ALA A 317 2.01 8.94 24.28
N SER A 318 1.17 7.99 23.90
CA SER A 318 0.88 6.79 24.68
C SER A 318 1.92 5.67 24.51
N ARG A 319 2.74 5.72 23.47
CA ARG A 319 3.76 4.67 23.21
C ARG A 319 4.89 4.71 24.22
N THR A 320 5.23 3.55 24.72
CA THR A 320 6.35 3.32 25.62
C THR A 320 7.29 2.27 25.07
N GLY A 321 8.52 2.23 25.54
CA GLY A 321 9.52 1.25 25.11
C GLY A 321 10.29 1.67 23.86
N LYS A 322 10.99 0.71 23.28
CA LYS A 322 11.96 0.89 22.20
C LYS A 322 11.32 1.09 20.82
N PHE A 323 10.18 0.46 20.57
CA PHE A 323 9.54 0.45 19.25
C PHE A 323 8.45 1.53 19.20
N GLY A 324 8.62 2.52 18.35
CA GLY A 324 7.72 3.67 18.23
C GLY A 324 6.74 3.54 17.06
N LEU A 325 7.15 3.98 15.86
CA LEU A 325 6.28 4.08 14.69
C LEU A 325 6.95 3.53 13.43
N TYR A 326 6.24 2.68 12.72
CA TYR A 326 6.46 2.33 11.33
C TYR A 326 5.42 3.04 10.46
N ALA A 327 5.86 3.97 9.61
CA ALA A 327 4.98 4.67 8.69
C ALA A 327 5.13 4.12 7.27
N GLU A 328 4.04 3.95 6.54
CA GLU A 328 4.07 3.73 5.10
C GLU A 328 3.54 4.93 4.34
N THR A 329 4.19 5.18 3.20
CA THR A 329 3.84 6.22 2.25
C THR A 329 3.83 5.62 0.84
N GLY A 330 3.53 6.42 -0.17
CA GLY A 330 3.61 6.00 -1.56
C GLY A 330 3.31 7.19 -2.45
N GLN A 331 4.26 7.54 -3.32
CA GLN A 331 4.11 8.68 -4.21
C GLN A 331 2.89 8.49 -5.11
N GLY A 332 1.96 9.44 -5.08
CA GLY A 332 0.71 9.40 -5.82
C GLY A 332 -0.52 8.89 -5.04
N ALA A 333 -0.35 8.38 -3.80
CA ALA A 333 -1.48 7.90 -3.01
C ALA A 333 -2.54 8.97 -2.76
N ASP A 334 -2.13 10.22 -2.49
CA ASP A 334 -3.07 11.34 -2.32
C ASP A 334 -3.90 11.60 -3.59
N PHE A 335 -3.26 11.49 -4.76
CA PHE A 335 -3.93 11.63 -6.05
C PHE A 335 -4.99 10.54 -6.26
N THR A 336 -4.64 9.27 -6.04
CA THR A 336 -5.57 8.14 -6.22
C THR A 336 -6.72 8.16 -5.23
N ASN A 337 -6.52 8.76 -4.05
CA ASN A 337 -7.58 8.99 -3.05
C ASN A 337 -8.43 10.24 -3.34
N GLY A 338 -8.27 10.88 -4.50
CA GLY A 338 -9.06 12.05 -4.89
C GLY A 338 -8.61 13.37 -4.26
N HIS A 339 -7.50 13.39 -3.52
CA HIS A 339 -6.97 14.53 -2.79
C HIS A 339 -5.63 15.04 -3.35
N GLY A 340 -5.50 15.08 -4.68
CA GLY A 340 -4.34 15.69 -5.35
C GLY A 340 -4.23 17.20 -5.15
N GLU A 341 -5.30 17.88 -4.70
CA GLU A 341 -5.36 19.30 -4.28
C GLU A 341 -4.73 20.28 -5.28
N GLY A 342 -4.48 19.84 -6.51
CA GLY A 342 -3.93 20.64 -7.61
C GLY A 342 -2.44 20.94 -7.48
N PHE A 343 -1.68 20.18 -6.71
CA PHE A 343 -0.22 20.23 -6.67
C PHE A 343 0.39 18.82 -6.82
N ASP A 344 1.67 18.76 -7.13
CA ASP A 344 2.32 17.55 -7.64
C ASP A 344 2.65 16.51 -6.57
N MET A 345 2.85 15.28 -7.03
CA MET A 345 3.02 14.10 -6.17
C MET A 345 4.32 14.13 -5.37
N VAL A 346 5.38 14.77 -5.86
CA VAL A 346 6.67 14.87 -5.15
C VAL A 346 6.52 15.77 -3.92
N VAL A 347 5.74 16.86 -4.01
CA VAL A 347 5.45 17.71 -2.85
C VAL A 347 4.56 16.98 -1.85
N HIS A 348 3.53 16.26 -2.32
CA HIS A 348 2.69 15.42 -1.44
C HIS A 348 3.54 14.44 -0.65
N GLU A 349 4.44 13.72 -1.32
CA GLU A 349 5.30 12.72 -0.69
C GLU A 349 6.25 13.34 0.33
N SER A 350 6.89 14.45 -0.02
CA SER A 350 7.76 15.19 0.90
C SER A 350 7.03 15.65 2.17
N ARG A 351 5.75 16.03 2.06
CA ARG A 351 4.92 16.42 3.21
C ARG A 351 4.62 15.24 4.13
N LYS A 352 4.47 14.03 3.60
CA LYS A 352 4.35 12.80 4.41
C LYS A 352 5.59 12.59 5.26
N TYR A 353 6.77 12.74 4.67
CA TYR A 353 8.04 12.66 5.42
C TYR A 353 8.15 13.77 6.47
N GLY A 354 7.66 14.96 6.17
CA GLY A 354 7.54 16.04 7.15
C GLY A 354 6.63 15.67 8.32
N PHE A 355 5.53 14.97 8.05
CA PHE A 355 4.62 14.48 9.08
C PHE A 355 5.30 13.40 9.96
N VAL A 356 5.97 12.41 9.35
CA VAL A 356 6.74 11.41 10.13
C VAL A 356 7.81 12.07 10.99
N ARG A 357 8.52 13.09 10.46
CA ARG A 357 9.50 13.87 11.24
C ARG A 357 8.86 14.53 12.47
N ALA A 358 7.65 15.08 12.32
CA ALA A 358 6.92 15.70 13.43
C ALA A 358 6.50 14.64 14.49
N LEU A 359 6.01 13.49 14.05
CA LEU A 359 5.68 12.37 14.94
C LEU A 359 6.92 11.80 15.64
N GLN A 360 8.04 11.69 14.96
CA GLN A 360 9.33 11.28 15.53
C GLN A 360 9.80 12.27 16.60
N ALA A 361 9.69 13.57 16.34
CA ALA A 361 10.01 14.60 17.32
C ALA A 361 9.16 14.45 18.57
N LYS A 362 7.86 14.16 18.42
CA LYS A 362 6.94 13.92 19.55
C LYS A 362 7.31 12.68 20.35
N LEU A 363 7.65 11.57 19.69
CA LEU A 363 8.10 10.34 20.34
C LEU A 363 9.41 10.52 21.11
N SER A 364 10.27 11.43 20.65
CA SER A 364 11.60 11.69 21.20
C SER A 364 11.60 12.77 22.30
N GLU A 365 10.46 13.43 22.54
CA GLU A 365 10.36 14.54 23.48
C GLU A 365 10.78 14.14 24.89
N GLY A 366 11.77 14.84 25.43
CA GLY A 366 12.31 14.58 26.79
C GLY A 366 13.17 13.32 26.93
N LYS A 367 13.50 12.64 25.83
CA LYS A 367 14.33 11.41 25.82
C LYS A 367 15.77 11.73 25.39
N SER A 368 16.71 10.89 25.84
CA SER A 368 18.08 10.94 25.30
C SER A 368 18.09 10.33 23.88
N PRO A 369 19.12 10.61 23.05
CA PRO A 369 19.26 9.97 21.75
C PRO A 369 19.26 8.44 21.81
N GLU A 370 19.77 7.85 22.88
CA GLU A 370 19.85 6.40 23.09
C GLU A 370 18.49 5.80 23.49
N ASP A 371 17.62 6.59 24.13
CA ASP A 371 16.29 6.20 24.58
C ASP A 371 15.19 6.57 23.56
N THR A 372 15.57 7.17 22.44
CA THR A 372 14.64 7.55 21.37
C THR A 372 14.03 6.28 20.74
N PRO A 373 12.68 6.16 20.70
CA PRO A 373 12.03 5.02 20.08
C PRO A 373 12.34 4.91 18.60
N TRP A 374 12.31 3.68 18.09
CA TRP A 374 12.47 3.43 16.67
C TRP A 374 11.35 4.09 15.87
N VAL A 375 11.74 4.84 14.86
CA VAL A 375 10.84 5.37 13.83
C VAL A 375 11.48 5.09 12.48
N HIS A 376 10.74 4.47 11.60
CA HIS A 376 11.16 4.29 10.22
C HIS A 376 9.97 4.46 9.27
N VAL A 377 10.28 4.78 8.03
CA VAL A 377 9.30 4.96 6.97
C VAL A 377 9.63 4.08 5.79
N ASN A 378 8.61 3.53 5.15
CA ASN A 378 8.72 2.78 3.90
C ASN A 378 7.97 3.53 2.81
N ASP A 379 8.63 3.82 1.69
CA ASP A 379 7.95 4.24 0.48
C ASP A 379 7.56 3.00 -0.34
N VAL A 380 6.26 2.86 -0.59
CA VAL A 380 5.68 1.78 -1.40
C VAL A 380 5.57 2.28 -2.84
N ALA A 381 6.71 2.28 -3.54
CA ALA A 381 6.81 2.78 -4.89
C ALA A 381 6.20 1.79 -5.90
N GLY A 382 5.25 2.23 -6.72
CA GLY A 382 4.69 1.42 -7.81
C GLY A 382 3.52 0.51 -7.43
N PHE A 383 3.10 0.46 -6.18
CA PHE A 383 1.94 -0.33 -5.77
C PHE A 383 0.61 0.23 -6.29
N ILE A 384 0.52 1.54 -6.48
CA ILE A 384 -0.74 2.22 -6.82
C ILE A 384 -1.20 1.83 -8.21
N GLY A 385 -0.42 2.06 -9.25
CA GLY A 385 -0.75 1.59 -10.58
C GLY A 385 -0.42 2.59 -11.71
N PRO A 386 -0.82 2.25 -12.95
CA PRO A 386 -0.43 2.99 -14.14
C PRO A 386 -1.08 4.37 -14.26
N GLU A 387 -2.06 4.70 -13.43
CA GLU A 387 -2.66 6.04 -13.34
C GLU A 387 -1.74 7.06 -12.68
N VAL A 388 -0.75 6.60 -11.90
CA VAL A 388 0.26 7.43 -11.25
C VAL A 388 1.51 7.52 -12.09
N PHE A 389 2.13 6.37 -12.34
CA PHE A 389 3.23 6.14 -13.29
C PHE A 389 3.25 4.67 -13.70
N LYS A 390 3.90 4.31 -14.81
CA LYS A 390 3.77 2.96 -15.38
C LYS A 390 5.04 2.31 -15.88
N THR A 391 6.13 3.07 -16.04
CA THR A 391 7.37 2.53 -16.59
C THR A 391 8.43 2.30 -15.51
N LYS A 392 9.38 1.43 -15.79
CA LYS A 392 10.50 1.13 -14.90
C LYS A 392 11.41 2.33 -14.62
N GLU A 393 11.57 3.24 -15.60
CA GLU A 393 12.34 4.47 -15.44
C GLU A 393 11.67 5.43 -14.46
N GLN A 394 10.33 5.50 -14.50
CA GLN A 394 9.54 6.29 -13.55
C GLN A 394 9.63 5.68 -12.15
N LEU A 395 9.58 4.33 -12.02
CA LEU A 395 9.77 3.64 -10.74
C LEU A 395 11.15 3.93 -10.12
N VAL A 396 12.22 3.80 -10.92
CA VAL A 396 13.57 4.16 -10.44
C VAL A 396 13.63 5.62 -10.00
N ARG A 397 13.05 6.53 -10.79
CA ARG A 397 13.02 7.96 -10.45
C ARG A 397 12.28 8.23 -9.14
N CYS A 398 11.12 7.62 -8.94
CA CYS A 398 10.34 7.70 -7.71
C CYS A 398 11.17 7.25 -6.50
N CYS A 399 11.71 6.04 -6.53
CA CYS A 399 12.53 5.50 -5.44
C CYS A 399 13.75 6.37 -5.08
N LEU A 400 14.40 6.99 -6.09
CA LEU A 400 15.55 7.87 -5.85
C LEU A 400 15.12 9.21 -5.23
N GLU A 401 14.04 9.83 -5.72
CA GLU A 401 13.47 11.06 -5.14
C GLU A 401 13.08 10.85 -3.69
N ASP A 402 12.34 9.78 -3.43
CA ASP A 402 11.75 9.49 -2.12
C ASP A 402 12.81 9.11 -1.10
N THR A 403 13.82 8.32 -1.50
CA THR A 403 14.98 8.05 -0.63
C THR A 403 15.70 9.33 -0.23
N VAL A 404 15.97 10.24 -1.17
CA VAL A 404 16.65 11.51 -0.86
C VAL A 404 15.79 12.40 0.01
N MET A 405 14.49 12.50 -0.29
CA MET A 405 13.55 13.30 0.51
C MET A 405 13.46 12.78 1.94
N GLY A 406 13.27 11.47 2.14
CA GLY A 406 13.23 10.85 3.46
C GLY A 406 14.54 11.06 4.25
N LYS A 407 15.69 10.87 3.60
CA LYS A 407 17.01 11.12 4.20
C LYS A 407 17.18 12.58 4.62
N LEU A 408 16.78 13.54 3.78
CA LEU A 408 16.87 14.98 4.10
C LEU A 408 15.88 15.42 5.18
N HIS A 409 14.79 14.68 5.41
CA HIS A 409 13.93 14.86 6.58
C HIS A 409 14.51 14.26 7.87
N GLY A 410 15.65 13.59 7.81
CA GLY A 410 16.28 12.95 8.97
C GLY A 410 15.68 11.58 9.32
N LEU A 411 15.00 10.94 8.40
CA LEU A 411 14.31 9.66 8.62
C LEU A 411 15.15 8.46 8.19
N THR A 412 14.96 7.33 8.86
CA THR A 412 15.38 6.02 8.39
C THR A 412 14.36 5.56 7.36
N ILE A 413 14.72 5.62 6.08
CA ILE A 413 13.81 5.31 4.96
C ILE A 413 14.19 4.03 4.25
N GLY A 414 13.22 3.12 4.11
CA GLY A 414 13.26 1.95 3.26
C GLY A 414 12.37 2.09 2.04
N LEU A 415 12.47 1.11 1.16
CA LEU A 415 11.71 1.06 -0.09
C LEU A 415 11.00 -0.27 -0.24
N ASP A 416 9.81 -0.21 -0.78
CA ASP A 416 9.18 -1.32 -1.48
C ASP A 416 9.29 -1.04 -2.99
N VAL A 417 10.34 -1.57 -3.62
CA VAL A 417 10.55 -1.48 -5.07
C VAL A 417 9.59 -2.44 -5.74
N CYS A 418 8.39 -1.98 -6.03
CA CYS A 418 7.29 -2.85 -6.42
C CYS A 418 6.56 -2.39 -7.67
N SER A 419 5.80 -3.30 -8.25
CA SER A 419 4.88 -3.01 -9.35
C SER A 419 3.63 -3.85 -9.26
N THR A 420 2.57 -3.34 -9.84
CA THR A 420 1.35 -4.11 -10.10
C THR A 420 1.36 -4.63 -11.54
N LEU A 421 0.70 -5.76 -11.78
CA LEU A 421 0.74 -6.44 -13.08
C LEU A 421 0.17 -5.65 -14.26
N HIS A 422 -0.60 -4.59 -13.99
CA HIS A 422 -1.14 -3.70 -15.03
C HIS A 422 -0.21 -2.52 -15.35
N MET A 423 0.95 -2.40 -14.68
CA MET A 423 2.03 -1.51 -15.09
C MET A 423 2.89 -2.16 -16.19
N ASP A 424 3.61 -1.33 -16.95
CA ASP A 424 4.54 -1.78 -17.98
C ASP A 424 5.90 -2.18 -17.37
N ILE A 425 5.87 -3.02 -16.33
CA ILE A 425 7.06 -3.47 -15.57
C ILE A 425 6.98 -5.00 -15.43
N SER A 426 7.98 -5.70 -15.94
CA SER A 426 8.11 -7.16 -15.85
C SER A 426 8.88 -7.60 -14.60
N LEU A 427 8.96 -8.92 -14.35
CA LEU A 427 9.83 -9.48 -13.32
C LEU A 427 11.30 -9.10 -13.49
N ASP A 428 11.79 -9.17 -14.75
CA ASP A 428 13.18 -8.79 -15.08
C ASP A 428 13.41 -7.28 -14.94
N ASP A 429 12.40 -6.46 -15.25
CA ASP A 429 12.47 -5.02 -15.09
C ASP A 429 12.62 -4.62 -13.63
N LEU A 430 12.02 -5.36 -12.69
CA LEU A 430 12.22 -5.11 -11.25
C LEU A 430 13.67 -5.38 -10.83
N ASP A 431 14.33 -6.42 -11.34
CA ASP A 431 15.75 -6.65 -11.06
C ASP A 431 16.62 -5.51 -11.59
N TRP A 432 16.31 -5.03 -12.80
CA TRP A 432 16.98 -3.86 -13.34
C TRP A 432 16.74 -2.62 -12.47
N CYS A 433 15.52 -2.36 -12.00
CA CYS A 433 15.21 -1.24 -11.10
C CYS A 433 16.03 -1.33 -9.81
N ILE A 434 16.11 -2.50 -9.19
CA ILE A 434 16.90 -2.73 -7.98
C ILE A 434 18.37 -2.35 -8.23
N GLU A 435 18.97 -2.80 -9.34
CA GLU A 435 20.35 -2.48 -9.68
C GLU A 435 20.60 -0.97 -9.86
N GLN A 436 19.61 -0.23 -10.41
CA GLN A 436 19.70 1.23 -10.54
C GLN A 436 19.53 1.98 -9.21
N ILE A 437 18.73 1.43 -8.30
CA ILE A 437 18.38 2.08 -7.04
C ILE A 437 19.41 1.80 -5.93
N MET A 438 19.93 0.57 -5.85
CA MET A 438 20.79 0.16 -4.73
C MET A 438 22.01 1.05 -4.46
N PRO A 439 22.64 1.68 -5.46
CA PRO A 439 23.75 2.62 -5.18
C PRO A 439 23.39 3.75 -4.19
N ILE A 440 22.11 4.15 -4.06
CA ILE A 440 21.70 5.19 -3.11
C ILE A 440 21.72 4.73 -1.65
N ASN A 441 21.82 3.41 -1.43
CA ASN A 441 21.82 2.73 -0.14
C ASN A 441 20.61 3.14 0.74
N PRO A 442 19.38 2.68 0.41
CA PRO A 442 18.24 2.81 1.30
C PRO A 442 18.50 2.04 2.59
N ALA A 443 17.76 2.35 3.67
CA ALA A 443 17.97 1.69 4.94
C ALA A 443 17.55 0.21 4.91
N TYR A 444 16.51 -0.12 4.16
CA TYR A 444 16.00 -1.49 4.00
C TYR A 444 15.14 -1.63 2.76
N LEU A 445 14.87 -2.87 2.38
CA LEU A 445 13.89 -3.24 1.37
C LEU A 445 12.84 -4.18 1.96
N MET A 446 11.70 -4.27 1.26
CA MET A 446 10.71 -5.33 1.46
C MET A 446 11.33 -6.71 1.14
N ALA A 447 10.83 -7.77 1.78
CA ALA A 447 11.33 -9.12 1.56
C ALA A 447 10.19 -10.15 1.60
N LEU A 448 10.01 -10.86 0.49
CA LEU A 448 9.05 -11.95 0.30
C LEU A 448 9.78 -13.26 0.03
N PRO A 449 9.12 -14.43 0.18
CA PRO A 449 9.69 -15.71 -0.29
C PRO A 449 10.04 -15.68 -1.77
N THR A 450 9.15 -15.10 -2.57
CA THR A 450 9.32 -14.90 -4.00
C THR A 450 9.09 -13.42 -4.33
N LYS A 451 9.15 -13.02 -5.57
CA LYS A 451 8.77 -11.64 -5.97
C LYS A 451 7.27 -11.36 -5.87
N ASN A 452 6.47 -12.39 -5.68
CA ASN A 452 5.02 -12.32 -5.79
C ASN A 452 4.37 -12.41 -4.40
N ASP A 453 3.58 -11.40 -4.03
CA ASP A 453 2.85 -11.40 -2.77
C ASP A 453 1.61 -12.30 -2.86
N PRO A 454 1.46 -13.31 -1.96
CA PRO A 454 0.39 -14.30 -2.05
C PRO A 454 -1.00 -13.75 -1.70
N MET A 455 -1.08 -12.54 -1.14
CA MET A 455 -2.34 -11.92 -0.72
C MET A 455 -2.62 -10.63 -1.52
N LEU A 456 -1.65 -9.72 -1.60
CA LEU A 456 -1.83 -8.40 -2.22
C LEU A 456 -1.67 -8.42 -3.74
N SER A 457 -1.19 -9.53 -4.31
CA SER A 457 -1.08 -9.70 -5.76
C SER A 457 -0.28 -8.59 -6.45
N TYR A 458 0.88 -8.26 -5.90
CA TYR A 458 1.85 -7.33 -6.48
C TYR A 458 3.24 -7.93 -6.46
N LEU A 459 4.14 -7.35 -7.22
CA LEU A 459 5.51 -7.81 -7.37
C LEU A 459 6.46 -6.90 -6.61
N THR A 460 7.39 -7.48 -5.83
CA THR A 460 8.44 -6.76 -5.14
C THR A 460 9.71 -7.61 -4.97
N THR A 461 10.58 -7.30 -4.04
CA THR A 461 11.87 -8.01 -3.82
C THR A 461 11.68 -9.33 -3.07
N GLY A 462 12.27 -10.39 -3.60
CA GLY A 462 12.35 -11.69 -2.94
C GLY A 462 13.59 -11.84 -2.03
N PHE A 463 13.61 -12.86 -1.15
CA PHE A 463 14.74 -13.11 -0.25
C PHE A 463 16.08 -13.23 -0.99
N TYR A 464 16.10 -13.91 -2.13
CA TYR A 464 17.28 -14.06 -2.97
C TYR A 464 17.80 -12.73 -3.53
N ASN A 465 16.93 -11.73 -3.79
CA ASN A 465 17.38 -10.39 -4.17
C ASN A 465 18.23 -9.76 -3.07
N HIS A 466 17.85 -9.93 -1.78
CA HIS A 466 18.64 -9.43 -0.66
C HIS A 466 20.02 -10.08 -0.58
N VAL A 467 20.09 -11.40 -0.83
CA VAL A 467 21.36 -12.14 -0.89
C VAL A 467 22.22 -11.62 -2.04
N LYS A 468 21.64 -11.43 -3.25
CA LYS A 468 22.32 -10.89 -4.43
C LYS A 468 22.86 -9.48 -4.18
N ILE A 469 22.07 -8.60 -3.57
CA ILE A 469 22.46 -7.23 -3.23
C ILE A 469 23.64 -7.22 -2.25
N ARG A 470 23.64 -8.07 -1.23
CA ARG A 470 24.78 -8.21 -0.30
C ARG A 470 26.07 -8.61 -1.01
N GLU A 471 26.01 -9.55 -1.93
CA GLU A 471 27.20 -9.96 -2.70
C GLU A 471 27.64 -8.90 -3.69
N GLN A 472 26.70 -8.23 -4.37
CA GLN A 472 27.00 -7.26 -5.43
C GLN A 472 27.50 -5.92 -4.91
N PHE A 473 26.89 -5.39 -3.85
CA PHE A 473 27.18 -4.06 -3.29
C PHE A 473 28.02 -4.11 -2.01
N GLY A 474 28.24 -5.32 -1.44
CA GLY A 474 28.96 -5.50 -0.18
C GLY A 474 28.20 -4.96 1.03
N TYR A 475 26.88 -4.82 0.93
CA TYR A 475 26.06 -4.34 2.04
C TYR A 475 25.94 -5.39 3.14
N LYS A 476 25.89 -4.91 4.37
CA LYS A 476 25.72 -5.73 5.58
C LYS A 476 24.29 -5.58 6.11
N ILE A 477 23.90 -6.51 6.94
CA ILE A 477 22.70 -6.38 7.77
C ILE A 477 23.10 -6.01 9.20
N ASN A 478 22.13 -5.73 10.07
CA ASN A 478 22.36 -5.48 11.49
C ASN A 478 23.24 -6.58 12.12
N ASP A 479 24.35 -6.19 12.74
CA ASP A 479 25.36 -7.11 13.28
C ASP A 479 24.75 -8.12 14.28
N ALA A 480 23.81 -7.68 15.12
CA ALA A 480 23.15 -8.56 16.11
C ALA A 480 22.35 -9.70 15.43
N MET A 481 21.70 -9.42 14.29
CA MET A 481 21.00 -10.44 13.52
C MET A 481 21.96 -11.33 12.73
N TRP A 482 23.10 -10.78 12.26
CA TRP A 482 24.13 -11.61 11.64
C TRP A 482 24.72 -12.63 12.61
N ASP A 483 24.93 -12.22 13.86
CA ASP A 483 25.36 -13.13 14.93
C ASP A 483 24.27 -14.17 15.29
N PHE A 484 23.00 -13.78 15.23
CA PHE A 484 21.90 -14.74 15.37
C PHE A 484 21.91 -15.79 14.25
N PHE A 485 22.08 -15.41 12.99
CA PHE A 485 22.16 -16.34 11.86
C PHE A 485 23.36 -17.31 11.97
N LYS A 486 24.48 -16.85 12.56
CA LYS A 486 25.59 -17.75 12.92
C LYS A 486 25.20 -18.70 14.04
N ARG A 487 24.52 -18.23 15.07
CA ARG A 487 24.10 -19.04 16.22
C ARG A 487 23.16 -20.17 15.82
N ILE A 488 22.28 -19.95 14.84
CA ILE A 488 21.39 -20.98 14.31
C ILE A 488 21.97 -21.72 13.10
N GLU A 489 23.27 -21.56 12.83
CA GLU A 489 24.03 -22.27 11.80
C GLU A 489 23.54 -22.08 10.36
N ILE A 490 22.90 -20.96 10.05
CA ILE A 490 22.59 -20.54 8.67
C ILE A 490 23.83 -19.93 8.02
N ILE A 491 24.59 -19.16 8.78
CA ILE A 491 25.86 -18.54 8.36
C ILE A 491 26.99 -19.17 9.19
N GLY A 492 28.08 -19.54 8.52
CA GLY A 492 29.26 -20.09 9.16
C GLY A 492 30.13 -19.05 9.84
N ALA A 493 31.09 -19.51 10.64
CA ALA A 493 32.07 -18.64 11.30
C ALA A 493 32.92 -17.82 10.31
N ASP A 494 33.04 -18.28 9.09
CA ASP A 494 33.71 -17.63 7.97
C ASP A 494 32.84 -16.57 7.24
N ASN A 495 31.64 -16.30 7.74
CA ASN A 495 30.62 -15.45 7.14
C ASN A 495 30.07 -15.96 5.79
N ARG A 496 30.15 -17.25 5.53
CA ARG A 496 29.62 -17.89 4.32
C ARG A 496 28.35 -18.69 4.66
N PRO A 497 27.44 -18.88 3.70
CA PRO A 497 26.33 -19.80 3.83
C PRO A 497 26.80 -21.21 4.23
N THR A 498 26.07 -21.85 5.14
CA THR A 498 26.30 -23.23 5.53
C THR A 498 25.47 -24.20 4.66
N GLU A 499 25.52 -25.51 4.97
CA GLU A 499 24.66 -26.51 4.35
C GLU A 499 23.16 -26.37 4.70
N HIS A 500 22.83 -25.51 5.67
CA HIS A 500 21.46 -25.22 6.12
C HIS A 500 20.87 -23.96 5.49
N PHE A 501 21.67 -23.26 4.66
CA PHE A 501 21.22 -22.06 3.98
C PHE A 501 20.11 -22.38 2.97
N GLY A 502 19.00 -21.61 3.02
CA GLY A 502 17.81 -21.87 2.22
C GLY A 502 16.96 -23.06 2.68
N ASP A 503 17.18 -23.56 3.91
CA ASP A 503 16.37 -24.63 4.50
C ASP A 503 15.50 -24.11 5.66
N PRO A 504 14.24 -23.72 5.42
CA PRO A 504 13.34 -23.27 6.48
C PRO A 504 13.03 -24.36 7.52
N THR A 505 13.17 -25.66 7.16
CA THR A 505 12.96 -26.75 8.13
C THR A 505 14.07 -26.80 9.18
N TRP A 506 15.29 -26.34 8.82
CA TRP A 506 16.36 -26.17 9.78
C TRP A 506 16.08 -25.09 10.82
N VAL A 507 15.59 -23.92 10.37
CA VAL A 507 15.19 -22.83 11.27
C VAL A 507 14.06 -23.28 12.18
N TYR A 508 13.08 -24.01 11.64
CA TYR A 508 12.01 -24.63 12.43
C TYR A 508 12.56 -25.63 13.45
N TYR A 509 13.52 -26.45 13.08
CA TYR A 509 14.20 -27.36 14.02
C TYR A 509 14.86 -26.60 15.17
N GLN A 510 15.60 -25.53 14.89
CA GLN A 510 16.22 -24.67 15.90
C GLN A 510 15.18 -24.00 16.82
N TYR A 511 14.05 -23.57 16.26
CA TYR A 511 12.91 -23.03 17.01
C TYR A 511 12.32 -24.08 17.97
N ARG A 512 12.10 -25.30 17.50
CA ARG A 512 11.59 -26.42 18.32
C ARG A 512 12.59 -26.84 19.40
N LEU A 513 13.87 -26.89 19.05
CA LEU A 513 14.96 -27.21 19.99
C LEU A 513 15.02 -26.17 21.13
N THR A 514 14.93 -24.88 20.79
CA THR A 514 14.92 -23.79 21.79
C THR A 514 13.70 -23.90 22.71
N LYS A 515 12.56 -24.33 22.18
CA LYS A 515 11.34 -24.64 22.96
C LYS A 515 11.43 -25.98 23.74
N LYS A 516 12.59 -26.63 23.74
CA LYS A 516 12.85 -27.92 24.45
C LYS A 516 11.93 -29.04 23.98
N ASP A 517 11.65 -29.11 22.68
CA ASP A 517 10.99 -30.27 22.08
C ASP A 517 11.88 -31.53 22.24
N LEU A 518 11.31 -32.60 22.72
CA LEU A 518 12.04 -33.82 23.04
C LEU A 518 12.10 -34.82 21.89
N ARG A 519 11.49 -34.50 20.76
CA ARG A 519 11.52 -35.34 19.56
C ARG A 519 12.91 -35.35 18.92
N THR A 520 13.18 -36.34 18.10
CA THR A 520 14.43 -36.40 17.34
C THR A 520 14.47 -35.31 16.26
N LYS A 521 15.67 -34.98 15.80
CA LYS A 521 15.89 -34.07 14.68
C LYS A 521 15.09 -34.52 13.45
N GLU A 522 15.15 -35.78 13.13
CA GLU A 522 14.50 -36.38 11.96
C GLU A 522 12.97 -36.23 12.01
N GLU A 523 12.37 -36.43 13.19
CA GLU A 523 10.93 -36.28 13.39
C GLU A 523 10.50 -34.82 13.20
N ILE A 524 11.24 -33.85 13.73
CA ILE A 524 10.94 -32.42 13.61
C ILE A 524 11.10 -31.95 12.15
N LEU A 525 12.18 -32.35 11.48
CA LEU A 525 12.40 -32.01 10.07
C LEU A 525 11.33 -32.64 9.15
N ALA A 526 10.90 -33.88 9.46
CA ALA A 526 9.82 -34.54 8.70
C ALA A 526 8.48 -33.83 8.88
N GLU A 527 8.16 -33.38 10.11
CA GLU A 527 7.00 -32.54 10.39
C GLU A 527 7.09 -31.24 9.60
N GLY A 528 8.26 -30.59 9.59
CA GLY A 528 8.49 -29.33 8.85
C GLY A 528 8.19 -29.47 7.37
N ARG A 529 8.73 -30.49 6.72
CA ARG A 529 8.45 -30.76 5.29
C ARG A 529 6.97 -31.00 5.01
N LYS A 530 6.26 -31.66 5.91
CA LYS A 530 4.81 -31.87 5.77
C LYS A 530 4.05 -30.56 5.86
N ILE A 531 4.42 -29.69 6.82
CA ILE A 531 3.77 -28.39 6.99
C ILE A 531 4.02 -27.49 5.76
N ILE A 532 5.22 -27.48 5.20
CA ILE A 532 5.53 -26.75 3.98
C ILE A 532 4.62 -27.18 2.83
N ALA A 533 4.48 -28.50 2.61
CA ALA A 533 3.59 -29.01 1.57
C ALA A 533 2.13 -28.54 1.78
N GLU A 534 1.64 -28.55 3.04
CA GLU A 534 0.30 -28.03 3.36
C GLU A 534 0.16 -26.52 3.13
N ILE A 535 1.23 -25.74 3.30
CA ILE A 535 1.27 -24.30 3.03
C ILE A 535 1.23 -24.04 1.52
N GLU A 536 2.04 -24.77 0.77
CA GLU A 536 2.08 -24.68 -0.71
C GLU A 536 0.76 -25.13 -1.34
N ASP A 537 0.09 -26.15 -0.78
CA ASP A 537 -1.26 -26.56 -1.20
C ASP A 537 -2.31 -25.46 -0.97
N ARG A 538 -2.07 -24.56 0.00
CA ARG A 538 -2.91 -23.36 0.19
C ARG A 538 -2.50 -22.18 -0.71
N GLY A 539 -1.54 -22.36 -1.61
CA GLY A 539 -1.08 -21.35 -2.56
C GLY A 539 -0.15 -20.27 -1.97
N VAL A 540 0.43 -20.51 -0.78
CA VAL A 540 1.42 -19.62 -0.19
C VAL A 540 2.82 -20.15 -0.54
N PRO A 541 3.65 -19.37 -1.28
CA PRO A 541 4.96 -19.84 -1.70
C PRO A 541 5.95 -19.84 -0.53
N ILE A 542 6.83 -20.84 -0.52
CA ILE A 542 8.02 -20.93 0.35
C ILE A 542 9.23 -21.05 -0.58
N ALA A 543 10.27 -20.25 -0.36
CA ALA A 543 11.38 -20.14 -1.30
C ALA A 543 12.26 -21.39 -1.40
N GLN A 544 12.52 -22.07 -0.32
CA GLN A 544 13.29 -23.33 -0.20
C GLN A 544 14.43 -23.56 -1.20
N GLY A 545 15.66 -23.63 -0.70
CA GLY A 545 16.83 -23.95 -1.54
C GLY A 545 17.32 -22.79 -2.39
N PHE A 546 18.18 -23.07 -3.32
CA PHE A 546 18.76 -22.09 -4.25
C PHE A 546 19.28 -22.80 -5.51
N GLY A 547 19.55 -22.04 -6.56
CA GLY A 547 20.06 -22.55 -7.83
C GLY A 547 21.58 -22.74 -7.87
N GLU A 548 22.23 -22.31 -8.95
CA GLU A 548 23.68 -22.41 -9.10
C GLU A 548 24.43 -21.57 -8.08
N ASN A 549 23.95 -20.35 -7.82
CA ASN A 549 24.44 -19.46 -6.78
C ASN A 549 23.43 -19.37 -5.63
N VAL A 550 23.89 -19.01 -4.45
CA VAL A 550 23.04 -18.84 -3.24
C VAL A 550 21.99 -17.73 -3.34
N TRP A 551 22.09 -16.89 -4.35
CA TRP A 551 21.11 -15.83 -4.68
C TRP A 551 20.25 -16.16 -5.91
N ASP A 552 20.39 -17.34 -6.50
CA ASP A 552 19.51 -17.78 -7.58
C ASP A 552 18.34 -18.56 -6.98
N LEU A 553 17.15 -18.36 -7.50
CA LEU A 553 16.04 -19.25 -7.21
C LEU A 553 16.38 -20.69 -7.65
N SER A 554 15.80 -21.67 -6.97
CA SER A 554 15.83 -23.02 -7.51
C SER A 554 15.13 -23.04 -8.88
N PRO A 555 15.62 -23.81 -9.87
CA PRO A 555 15.02 -23.80 -11.22
C PRO A 555 13.52 -24.14 -11.22
N GLU A 556 13.09 -25.02 -10.33
CA GLU A 556 11.69 -25.40 -10.18
C GLU A 556 10.82 -24.24 -9.66
N LEU A 557 11.30 -23.49 -8.69
CA LEU A 557 10.59 -22.34 -8.14
C LEU A 557 10.57 -21.17 -9.15
N ASP A 558 11.68 -20.95 -9.85
CA ASP A 558 11.77 -19.93 -10.89
C ASP A 558 10.77 -20.17 -12.04
N GLU A 559 10.67 -21.43 -12.51
CA GLU A 559 9.66 -21.83 -13.50
C GLU A 559 8.24 -21.60 -12.97
N LYS A 560 7.95 -21.94 -11.72
CA LYS A 560 6.65 -21.75 -11.08
C LYS A 560 6.27 -20.26 -11.01
N ILE A 561 7.20 -19.39 -10.62
CA ILE A 561 6.97 -17.93 -10.53
C ILE A 561 6.68 -17.34 -11.91
N HIS A 562 7.44 -17.72 -12.93
CA HIS A 562 7.20 -17.27 -14.29
C HIS A 562 5.85 -17.76 -14.81
N ALA A 563 5.46 -19.01 -14.52
CA ALA A 563 4.15 -19.52 -14.90
C ALA A 563 3.01 -18.72 -14.22
N LEU A 564 3.13 -18.41 -12.92
CA LEU A 564 2.17 -17.56 -12.21
C LEU A 564 2.08 -16.15 -12.79
N TYR A 565 3.22 -15.57 -13.14
CA TYR A 565 3.28 -14.24 -13.76
C TYR A 565 2.59 -14.22 -15.14
N GLU A 566 2.87 -15.20 -15.99
CA GLU A 566 2.24 -15.33 -17.32
C GLU A 566 0.72 -15.56 -17.20
N ASP A 567 0.30 -16.39 -16.26
CA ASP A 567 -1.12 -16.60 -15.97
C ASP A 567 -1.81 -15.32 -15.51
N ALA A 568 -1.18 -14.59 -14.61
CA ALA A 568 -1.68 -13.30 -14.13
C ALA A 568 -1.76 -12.24 -15.23
N LYS A 569 -0.78 -12.18 -16.14
CA LYS A 569 -0.83 -11.31 -17.33
C LYS A 569 -1.98 -11.70 -18.26
N LYS A 570 -2.21 -12.98 -18.48
CA LYS A 570 -3.33 -13.49 -19.27
C LYS A 570 -4.66 -13.14 -18.61
N SER A 571 -4.79 -13.35 -17.30
CA SER A 571 -5.98 -13.06 -16.52
C SER A 571 -6.37 -11.57 -16.57
N LEU A 572 -5.38 -10.69 -16.51
CA LEU A 572 -5.60 -9.24 -16.61
C LEU A 572 -6.30 -8.84 -17.91
N TRP A 573 -5.96 -9.48 -19.03
CA TRP A 573 -6.52 -9.16 -20.35
C TRP A 573 -7.74 -10.02 -20.74
N ALA A 574 -8.11 -10.99 -19.90
CA ALA A 574 -9.28 -11.81 -20.13
C ALA A 574 -10.57 -11.03 -19.88
N GLU A 575 -11.59 -11.28 -20.70
CA GLU A 575 -12.93 -10.73 -20.55
C GLU A 575 -13.94 -11.87 -20.31
N MET A 576 -15.03 -11.57 -19.63
CA MET A 576 -16.10 -12.57 -19.43
C MET A 576 -16.73 -12.95 -20.78
N PRO A 577 -16.73 -14.24 -21.16
CA PRO A 577 -17.41 -14.67 -22.39
C PRO A 577 -18.91 -14.38 -22.33
N SER A 578 -19.50 -13.96 -23.45
CA SER A 578 -20.95 -13.70 -23.53
C SER A 578 -21.79 -14.93 -23.17
N SER A 579 -21.31 -16.14 -23.43
CA SER A 579 -21.96 -17.38 -23.02
C SER A 579 -22.00 -17.55 -21.51
N PHE A 580 -20.94 -17.14 -20.81
CA PHE A 580 -20.88 -17.14 -19.35
C PHE A 580 -21.86 -16.14 -18.75
N VAL A 581 -21.89 -14.91 -19.27
CA VAL A 581 -22.85 -13.89 -18.83
C VAL A 581 -24.29 -14.36 -19.01
N GLN A 582 -24.60 -15.04 -20.12
CA GLN A 582 -25.95 -15.61 -20.38
C GLN A 582 -26.30 -16.77 -19.44
N ALA A 583 -25.32 -17.48 -18.90
CA ALA A 583 -25.53 -18.56 -17.93
C ALA A 583 -25.84 -18.04 -16.52
N ILE A 584 -25.51 -16.77 -16.20
CA ILE A 584 -25.83 -16.16 -14.90
C ILE A 584 -27.36 -15.99 -14.79
N PRO A 585 -27.99 -16.43 -13.67
CA PRO A 585 -29.44 -16.35 -13.51
C PRO A 585 -29.99 -14.93 -13.66
N ALA A 586 -30.92 -14.77 -14.60
CA ALA A 586 -31.60 -13.50 -14.92
C ALA A 586 -30.63 -12.29 -15.09
N ALA A 587 -29.49 -12.52 -15.73
CA ALA A 587 -28.47 -11.51 -15.97
C ALA A 587 -29.00 -10.33 -16.78
N ILE A 588 -28.67 -9.14 -16.35
CA ILE A 588 -28.83 -7.88 -17.08
C ILE A 588 -27.43 -7.35 -17.42
N PRO A 589 -26.95 -7.52 -18.66
CA PRO A 589 -25.68 -6.97 -19.07
C PRO A 589 -25.67 -5.45 -19.06
N LEU A 590 -24.65 -4.86 -18.46
CA LEU A 590 -24.44 -3.42 -18.32
C LEU A 590 -23.01 -3.06 -18.73
N ILE A 591 -22.79 -1.80 -19.07
CA ILE A 591 -21.48 -1.27 -19.47
C ILE A 591 -21.16 -0.01 -18.68
N THR A 592 -19.89 0.18 -18.43
CA THR A 592 -19.34 1.41 -17.84
C THR A 592 -18.97 2.41 -18.96
N GLN A 593 -18.24 3.48 -18.62
CA GLN A 593 -17.73 4.40 -19.62
C GLN A 593 -16.44 3.90 -20.31
N SER A 594 -15.86 2.80 -19.83
CA SER A 594 -14.69 2.17 -20.46
C SER A 594 -15.03 1.75 -21.90
N LYS A 595 -14.18 2.15 -22.83
CA LYS A 595 -14.34 1.88 -24.27
C LYS A 595 -14.00 0.42 -24.61
N ASP A 596 -12.99 -0.10 -23.95
CA ASP A 596 -12.47 -1.46 -24.11
C ASP A 596 -11.67 -1.87 -22.86
N ARG A 597 -11.13 -3.10 -22.85
CA ARG A 597 -10.33 -3.63 -21.75
C ARG A 597 -9.08 -2.80 -21.47
N LYS A 598 -8.46 -2.25 -22.51
CA LYS A 598 -7.26 -1.41 -22.38
C LYS A 598 -7.58 -0.09 -21.66
N ASP A 599 -8.66 0.58 -22.06
CA ASP A 599 -9.15 1.79 -21.41
C ASP A 599 -9.49 1.53 -19.94
N PHE A 600 -10.15 0.40 -19.65
CA PHE A 600 -10.46 -0.05 -18.30
C PHE A 600 -9.22 -0.26 -17.42
N VAL A 601 -8.16 -0.85 -17.97
CA VAL A 601 -6.92 -1.15 -17.21
C VAL A 601 -6.13 0.12 -16.94
N TYR A 602 -5.96 0.99 -17.94
CA TYR A 602 -5.10 2.17 -17.80
C TYR A 602 -5.81 3.44 -17.33
N HIS A 603 -7.13 3.48 -17.38
CA HIS A 603 -7.95 4.61 -16.92
C HIS A 603 -9.05 4.13 -15.98
N PRO A 604 -8.70 3.80 -14.72
CA PRO A 604 -9.61 3.19 -13.74
C PRO A 604 -10.96 3.91 -13.60
N GLU A 605 -10.96 5.24 -13.64
CA GLU A 605 -12.17 6.05 -13.52
C GLU A 605 -13.23 5.78 -14.61
N SER A 606 -12.81 5.31 -15.79
CA SER A 606 -13.74 4.94 -16.86
C SER A 606 -14.59 3.72 -16.49
N GLY A 607 -14.00 2.79 -15.72
CA GLY A 607 -14.66 1.58 -15.20
C GLY A 607 -15.51 1.82 -13.95
N GLU A 608 -15.40 2.99 -13.32
CA GLU A 608 -16.20 3.39 -12.14
C GLU A 608 -17.51 4.07 -12.52
N LYS A 609 -17.54 4.73 -13.68
CA LYS A 609 -18.66 5.54 -14.14
C LYS A 609 -19.62 4.75 -15.01
N LEU A 610 -20.91 4.87 -14.74
CA LEU A 610 -21.94 4.25 -15.59
C LEU A 610 -22.01 4.92 -16.96
N SER A 611 -22.21 4.13 -18.02
CA SER A 611 -22.60 4.69 -19.29
C SER A 611 -24.02 5.28 -19.23
N LYS A 612 -24.32 6.20 -20.17
CA LYS A 612 -25.66 6.79 -20.27
C LYS A 612 -26.73 5.71 -20.45
N GLU A 613 -26.47 4.72 -21.30
CA GLU A 613 -27.37 3.58 -21.55
C GLU A 613 -27.66 2.80 -20.27
N THR A 614 -26.60 2.50 -19.49
CA THR A 614 -26.71 1.82 -18.21
C THR A 614 -27.56 2.60 -17.22
N SER A 615 -27.33 3.91 -17.06
CA SER A 615 -28.13 4.76 -16.15
C SER A 615 -29.61 4.78 -16.55
N GLU A 616 -29.92 4.91 -17.85
CA GLU A 616 -31.30 4.88 -18.34
C GLU A 616 -31.97 3.51 -18.08
N ARG A 617 -31.23 2.43 -18.24
CA ARG A 617 -31.72 1.06 -17.99
C ARG A 617 -32.02 0.82 -16.50
N LEU A 618 -31.15 1.28 -15.61
CA LEU A 618 -31.35 1.18 -14.16
C LEU A 618 -32.55 2.02 -13.69
N LYS A 619 -32.71 3.25 -14.23
CA LYS A 619 -33.90 4.09 -13.97
C LYS A 619 -35.19 3.42 -14.42
N ALA A 620 -35.18 2.77 -15.58
CA ALA A 620 -36.34 2.01 -16.07
C ALA A 620 -36.66 0.81 -15.15
N MET A 621 -35.64 0.10 -14.69
CA MET A 621 -35.77 -1.03 -13.77
C MET A 621 -36.36 -0.58 -12.42
N LYS A 622 -35.85 0.51 -11.83
CA LYS A 622 -36.40 1.13 -10.62
C LYS A 622 -37.88 1.50 -10.78
N LYS A 623 -38.22 2.11 -11.92
CA LYS A 623 -39.60 2.47 -12.24
C LYS A 623 -40.55 1.24 -12.29
N ASN A 624 -40.05 0.12 -12.83
CA ASN A 624 -40.80 -1.12 -12.92
C ASN A 624 -41.04 -1.78 -11.55
N TRP A 625 -40.11 -1.61 -10.61
CA TRP A 625 -40.31 -2.13 -9.23
C TRP A 625 -41.44 -1.40 -8.47
N GLY A 626 -41.61 -0.12 -8.72
CA GLY A 626 -42.61 0.67 -8.01
C GLY A 626 -42.47 0.58 -6.49
N LYS A 627 -43.50 0.00 -5.82
CA LYS A 627 -43.48 -0.21 -4.36
C LYS A 627 -42.76 -1.49 -3.94
N ASP A 628 -42.50 -2.40 -4.87
CA ASP A 628 -41.87 -3.70 -4.62
C ASP A 628 -40.36 -3.65 -4.80
N THR A 629 -39.71 -2.54 -4.41
CA THR A 629 -38.27 -2.37 -4.49
C THR A 629 -37.55 -3.38 -3.59
N PRO A 630 -36.67 -4.25 -4.14
CA PRO A 630 -35.96 -5.27 -3.37
C PRO A 630 -35.08 -4.66 -2.28
N ASP A 631 -34.75 -5.47 -1.26
CA ASP A 631 -33.82 -5.07 -0.21
C ASP A 631 -32.36 -5.12 -0.69
N ILE A 632 -32.08 -6.06 -1.60
CA ILE A 632 -30.71 -6.37 -2.06
C ILE A 632 -30.70 -6.46 -3.59
N GLN A 633 -29.72 -5.80 -4.20
CA GLN A 633 -29.33 -6.00 -5.59
C GLN A 633 -27.96 -6.69 -5.64
N ILE A 634 -27.87 -7.81 -6.33
CA ILE A 634 -26.59 -8.46 -6.65
C ILE A 634 -26.02 -7.84 -7.92
N VAL A 635 -24.77 -7.44 -7.85
CA VAL A 635 -23.98 -6.88 -8.95
C VAL A 635 -22.76 -7.78 -9.16
N ILE A 636 -22.41 -8.04 -10.39
CA ILE A 636 -21.21 -8.77 -10.78
C ILE A 636 -20.40 -7.90 -11.75
N SER A 637 -19.11 -7.83 -11.57
CA SER A 637 -18.18 -7.16 -12.48
C SER A 637 -16.97 -8.04 -12.76
N ASP A 638 -16.46 -8.00 -13.98
CA ASP A 638 -15.24 -8.72 -14.37
C ASP A 638 -13.99 -8.27 -13.56
N GLY A 639 -13.95 -7.03 -13.11
CA GLY A 639 -12.81 -6.53 -12.36
C GLY A 639 -11.50 -6.64 -13.13
N LEU A 640 -10.39 -6.79 -12.44
CA LEU A 640 -9.06 -6.99 -13.05
C LEU A 640 -8.78 -8.46 -13.42
N ASN A 641 -9.60 -9.41 -12.96
CA ASN A 641 -9.46 -10.84 -13.23
C ASN A 641 -10.83 -11.50 -13.48
N SER A 642 -11.26 -11.53 -14.72
CA SER A 642 -12.51 -12.20 -15.09
C SER A 642 -12.46 -13.71 -14.88
N LEU A 643 -11.28 -14.34 -14.94
CA LEU A 643 -11.10 -15.79 -14.72
C LEU A 643 -11.51 -16.19 -13.31
N ALA A 644 -11.31 -15.31 -12.33
CA ALA A 644 -11.75 -15.54 -10.96
C ALA A 644 -13.26 -15.85 -10.84
N LEU A 645 -14.06 -15.36 -11.78
CA LEU A 645 -15.50 -15.62 -11.83
C LEU A 645 -15.85 -16.80 -12.74
N THR A 646 -15.08 -16.97 -13.84
CA THR A 646 -15.40 -17.93 -14.90
C THR A 646 -14.82 -19.32 -14.68
N ASP A 647 -13.86 -19.45 -13.76
CA ASP A 647 -13.32 -20.75 -13.38
C ASP A 647 -14.39 -21.65 -12.78
N GLU A 648 -14.25 -22.95 -13.01
CA GLU A 648 -15.21 -23.96 -12.58
C GLU A 648 -15.36 -23.93 -11.04
N ASP A 649 -16.58 -24.09 -10.56
CA ASP A 649 -16.93 -24.10 -9.13
C ASP A 649 -16.69 -22.77 -8.37
N HIS A 650 -16.42 -21.66 -9.02
CA HIS A 650 -16.25 -20.35 -8.37
C HIS A 650 -17.59 -19.61 -8.18
N LEU A 651 -18.06 -18.87 -9.17
CA LEU A 651 -19.19 -17.95 -9.07
C LEU A 651 -20.53 -18.66 -8.77
N PHE A 652 -20.86 -19.72 -9.47
CA PHE A 652 -22.20 -20.32 -9.37
C PHE A 652 -22.48 -20.94 -8.02
N PRO A 653 -21.57 -21.74 -7.41
CA PRO A 653 -21.75 -22.23 -6.05
C PRO A 653 -21.88 -21.12 -5.00
N PHE A 654 -21.17 -20.00 -5.20
CA PHE A 654 -21.28 -18.83 -4.33
C PHE A 654 -22.66 -18.19 -4.44
N LEU A 655 -23.14 -17.88 -5.65
CA LEU A 655 -24.43 -17.24 -5.90
C LEU A 655 -25.61 -18.06 -5.39
N GLU A 656 -25.60 -19.36 -5.66
CA GLU A 656 -26.66 -20.28 -5.21
C GLU A 656 -26.77 -20.27 -3.69
N ASN A 657 -25.65 -20.46 -2.99
CA ASN A 657 -25.65 -20.49 -1.52
C ASN A 657 -26.03 -19.12 -0.93
N LEU A 658 -25.44 -18.03 -1.46
CA LEU A 658 -25.74 -16.66 -0.99
C LEU A 658 -27.22 -16.34 -1.11
N THR A 659 -27.82 -16.61 -2.27
CA THR A 659 -29.24 -16.32 -2.52
C THR A 659 -30.15 -17.12 -1.58
N LEU A 660 -29.85 -18.41 -1.37
CA LEU A 660 -30.61 -19.27 -0.44
C LEU A 660 -30.54 -18.76 1.01
N ILE A 661 -29.32 -18.37 1.46
CA ILE A 661 -29.14 -17.90 2.83
C ILE A 661 -29.85 -16.55 3.05
N LEU A 662 -29.71 -15.60 2.13
CA LEU A 662 -30.36 -14.29 2.22
C LEU A 662 -31.90 -14.44 2.21
N ALA A 663 -32.45 -15.30 1.35
CA ALA A 663 -33.89 -15.60 1.34
C ALA A 663 -34.36 -16.25 2.65
N SER A 664 -33.57 -17.17 3.23
CA SER A 664 -33.85 -17.79 4.52
C SER A 664 -33.90 -16.80 5.70
N LYS A 665 -33.13 -15.70 5.59
CA LYS A 665 -33.10 -14.59 6.55
C LYS A 665 -34.26 -13.59 6.33
N GLY A 666 -35.08 -13.79 5.27
CA GLY A 666 -36.26 -12.98 4.97
C GLY A 666 -36.02 -11.75 4.10
N TYR A 667 -34.85 -11.63 3.48
CA TYR A 667 -34.55 -10.52 2.56
C TYR A 667 -35.17 -10.73 1.18
N GLN A 668 -35.67 -9.64 0.61
CA GLN A 668 -36.10 -9.59 -0.79
C GLN A 668 -34.92 -9.30 -1.68
N VAL A 669 -34.31 -10.35 -2.25
CA VAL A 669 -33.24 -10.21 -3.25
C VAL A 669 -33.88 -9.90 -4.60
N SER A 670 -33.30 -8.96 -5.36
CA SER A 670 -33.72 -8.68 -6.73
C SER A 670 -33.76 -9.96 -7.57
N PRO A 671 -34.80 -10.18 -8.39
CA PRO A 671 -34.82 -11.33 -9.30
C PRO A 671 -33.80 -11.25 -10.42
N HIS A 672 -33.21 -10.09 -10.65
CA HIS A 672 -32.22 -9.84 -11.69
C HIS A 672 -30.84 -9.65 -11.11
N THR A 673 -29.81 -10.22 -11.75
CA THR A 673 -28.41 -10.00 -11.48
C THR A 673 -27.84 -8.97 -12.46
N LEU A 674 -27.27 -7.88 -11.98
CA LEU A 674 -26.61 -6.89 -12.83
C LEU A 674 -25.19 -7.36 -13.15
N VAL A 675 -24.81 -7.37 -14.41
CA VAL A 675 -23.49 -7.85 -14.84
C VAL A 675 -22.79 -6.76 -15.65
N PHE A 676 -21.76 -6.16 -15.07
CA PHE A 676 -20.96 -5.15 -15.73
C PHE A 676 -19.80 -5.76 -16.49
N THR A 677 -19.65 -5.37 -17.74
CA THR A 677 -18.40 -5.49 -18.48
C THR A 677 -17.55 -4.25 -18.19
N HIS A 678 -16.27 -4.45 -17.87
CA HIS A 678 -15.32 -3.41 -17.46
C HIS A 678 -15.80 -2.62 -16.24
N GLY A 679 -16.33 -3.33 -15.21
CA GLY A 679 -16.80 -2.71 -13.98
C GLY A 679 -15.72 -2.68 -12.88
N ARG A 680 -15.53 -1.51 -12.25
CA ARG A 680 -14.79 -1.32 -10.99
C ARG A 680 -15.77 -1.31 -9.83
N VAL A 681 -15.27 -1.37 -8.60
CA VAL A 681 -16.09 -1.42 -7.37
C VAL A 681 -17.11 -0.27 -7.33
N ARG A 682 -16.70 0.95 -7.68
CA ARG A 682 -17.60 2.13 -7.66
C ARG A 682 -18.72 2.08 -8.66
N ALA A 683 -18.62 1.31 -9.74
CA ALA A 683 -19.76 1.09 -10.63
C ALA A 683 -20.94 0.43 -9.90
N GLY A 684 -20.66 -0.42 -8.89
CA GLY A 684 -21.68 -0.99 -8.01
C GLY A 684 -22.35 0.05 -7.13
N TYR A 685 -21.59 1.00 -6.57
CA TYR A 685 -22.15 2.10 -5.77
C TYR A 685 -23.00 3.03 -6.65
N ALA A 686 -22.49 3.42 -7.81
CA ALA A 686 -23.25 4.23 -8.78
C ALA A 686 -24.53 3.53 -9.24
N ALA A 687 -24.53 2.21 -9.39
CA ALA A 687 -25.75 1.45 -9.67
C ALA A 687 -26.72 1.49 -8.48
N GLY A 688 -26.22 1.43 -7.25
CA GLY A 688 -27.04 1.58 -6.03
C GLY A 688 -27.67 2.96 -5.93
N GLU A 689 -26.95 4.03 -6.25
CA GLU A 689 -27.48 5.41 -6.29
C GLU A 689 -28.65 5.53 -7.28
N GLU A 690 -28.49 4.99 -8.50
CA GLU A 690 -29.54 5.01 -9.53
C GLU A 690 -30.78 4.19 -9.12
N LEU A 691 -30.58 3.05 -8.47
CA LEU A 691 -31.66 2.14 -8.08
C LEU A 691 -32.37 2.58 -6.80
N PHE A 692 -31.64 3.00 -5.78
CA PHE A 692 -32.14 3.21 -4.44
C PHE A 692 -32.21 4.69 -4.05
N GLY A 693 -31.47 5.57 -4.71
CA GLY A 693 -31.60 7.00 -4.49
C GLY A 693 -33.02 7.49 -4.79
N GLN A 694 -33.51 8.46 -4.02
CA GLN A 694 -34.84 9.09 -4.22
C GLN A 694 -36.04 8.12 -4.08
N LEU A 695 -35.97 7.11 -3.20
CA LEU A 695 -37.14 6.35 -2.76
C LEU A 695 -37.90 7.14 -1.67
N ASP A 696 -39.21 6.86 -1.52
CA ASP A 696 -40.10 7.61 -0.62
C ASP A 696 -39.66 7.53 0.86
N ASP A 697 -39.26 6.33 1.34
CA ASP A 697 -38.77 6.15 2.70
C ASP A 697 -37.24 6.32 2.78
N VAL A 698 -36.83 7.52 3.15
CA VAL A 698 -35.41 7.92 3.23
C VAL A 698 -34.61 7.14 4.29
N ASN A 699 -35.28 6.54 5.27
CA ASN A 699 -34.66 5.76 6.34
C ASN A 699 -34.63 4.26 6.07
N GLN A 700 -35.39 3.79 5.06
CA GLN A 700 -35.34 2.39 4.66
C GLN A 700 -33.90 2.04 4.19
N LYS A 701 -33.36 0.93 4.67
CA LYS A 701 -32.08 0.44 4.20
C LYS A 701 -32.26 -0.38 2.93
N LYS A 702 -31.32 -0.19 2.02
CA LYS A 702 -31.15 -0.95 0.78
C LYS A 702 -29.68 -1.33 0.62
N GLY A 703 -29.43 -2.46 -0.04
CA GLY A 703 -28.08 -2.97 -0.14
C GLY A 703 -27.65 -3.42 -1.52
N ILE A 704 -26.37 -3.31 -1.77
CA ILE A 704 -25.66 -3.89 -2.89
C ILE A 704 -24.71 -4.96 -2.36
N ILE A 705 -24.70 -6.13 -3.00
CA ILE A 705 -23.64 -7.10 -2.87
C ILE A 705 -22.95 -7.16 -4.24
N HIS A 706 -21.77 -6.58 -4.33
CA HIS A 706 -20.99 -6.46 -5.57
C HIS A 706 -19.87 -7.49 -5.58
N ILE A 707 -19.97 -8.46 -6.49
CA ILE A 707 -19.02 -9.55 -6.71
C ILE A 707 -18.09 -9.12 -7.83
N ILE A 708 -16.77 -9.15 -7.60
CA ILE A 708 -15.80 -8.62 -8.56
C ILE A 708 -14.51 -9.44 -8.56
N GLY A 709 -13.96 -9.69 -9.75
CA GLY A 709 -12.65 -10.33 -9.89
C GLY A 709 -11.53 -9.46 -9.35
N GLU A 710 -10.71 -10.02 -8.48
CA GLU A 710 -9.62 -9.34 -7.81
C GLU A 710 -8.42 -9.09 -8.75
N ARG A 711 -7.41 -8.37 -8.23
CA ARG A 711 -6.14 -8.17 -8.93
C ARG A 711 -5.46 -9.53 -9.14
N PRO A 712 -5.05 -9.89 -10.38
CA PRO A 712 -4.29 -11.12 -10.59
C PRO A 712 -2.86 -10.97 -10.07
N GLY A 713 -2.20 -12.09 -9.73
CA GLY A 713 -0.79 -12.11 -9.34
C GLY A 713 -0.45 -13.03 -8.16
N SER A 714 -1.40 -13.34 -7.30
CA SER A 714 -1.18 -14.21 -6.12
C SER A 714 -1.07 -15.71 -6.43
N GLY A 715 -1.36 -16.12 -7.67
CA GLY A 715 -1.54 -17.52 -8.04
C GLY A 715 -2.94 -18.07 -7.72
N HIS A 716 -3.81 -17.24 -7.20
CA HIS A 716 -5.23 -17.53 -7.01
C HIS A 716 -6.05 -16.71 -8.00
N HIS A 717 -6.99 -17.34 -8.70
CA HIS A 717 -8.04 -16.62 -9.39
C HIS A 717 -9.13 -16.28 -8.38
N ALA A 718 -8.88 -15.30 -7.51
CA ALA A 718 -9.79 -14.94 -6.44
C ALA A 718 -10.71 -13.80 -6.83
N PHE A 719 -11.95 -13.84 -6.34
CA PHE A 719 -12.88 -12.72 -6.39
C PHE A 719 -13.25 -12.24 -4.99
N SER A 720 -13.83 -11.06 -4.91
CA SER A 720 -14.34 -10.48 -3.67
C SER A 720 -15.83 -10.17 -3.76
N ALA A 721 -16.47 -10.08 -2.60
CA ALA A 721 -17.81 -9.56 -2.44
C ALA A 721 -17.78 -8.29 -1.59
N TYR A 722 -18.16 -7.16 -2.18
CA TYR A 722 -18.32 -5.87 -1.52
C TYR A 722 -19.76 -5.73 -1.04
N ILE A 723 -19.92 -5.58 0.26
CA ILE A 723 -21.20 -5.68 0.95
C ILE A 723 -21.58 -4.32 1.51
N THR A 724 -22.59 -3.70 0.94
CA THR A 724 -23.07 -2.38 1.33
C THR A 724 -24.54 -2.46 1.75
N ALA A 725 -24.88 -1.90 2.89
CA ALA A 725 -26.26 -1.70 3.32
C ALA A 725 -26.41 -0.31 3.94
N ALA A 726 -27.12 0.58 3.25
CA ALA A 726 -27.23 1.98 3.62
C ALA A 726 -28.69 2.46 3.59
N PRO A 727 -29.05 3.47 4.41
CA PRO A 727 -30.32 4.16 4.29
C PRO A 727 -30.46 4.89 2.93
N VAL A 728 -31.68 4.96 2.40
CA VAL A 728 -31.97 5.63 1.12
C VAL A 728 -31.44 7.08 1.09
N ARG A 729 -31.46 7.79 2.20
CA ARG A 729 -30.88 9.15 2.27
C ARG A 729 -29.40 9.23 1.83
N LEU A 730 -28.60 8.19 2.16
CA LEU A 730 -27.19 8.14 1.73
C LEU A 730 -27.08 7.78 0.25
N TRP A 731 -27.92 6.86 -0.25
CA TRP A 731 -27.99 6.56 -1.68
C TRP A 731 -28.47 7.74 -2.54
N SER A 732 -29.14 8.73 -1.93
CA SER A 732 -29.65 9.93 -2.62
C SER A 732 -28.60 11.02 -2.81
N GLU A 733 -27.47 10.93 -2.12
CA GLU A 733 -26.34 11.84 -2.20
C GLU A 733 -25.26 11.19 -3.04
N SER A 734 -24.91 11.80 -4.18
CA SER A 734 -23.90 11.24 -5.08
C SER A 734 -22.53 11.14 -4.41
N GLY A 735 -21.90 9.97 -4.51
CA GLY A 735 -20.58 9.69 -3.93
C GLY A 735 -20.58 9.54 -2.39
N ARG A 736 -21.77 9.55 -1.74
CA ARG A 736 -21.82 9.38 -0.28
C ARG A 736 -21.70 7.92 0.15
N VAL A 737 -22.14 7.00 -0.68
CA VAL A 737 -21.98 5.56 -0.46
C VAL A 737 -20.67 5.12 -1.10
N ASP A 738 -19.70 4.80 -0.28
CA ASP A 738 -18.37 4.38 -0.69
C ASP A 738 -17.78 3.33 0.28
N HIS A 739 -16.49 3.14 0.22
CA HIS A 739 -15.75 2.11 0.95
C HIS A 739 -15.87 2.25 2.48
N ASP A 740 -15.97 3.46 3.01
CA ASP A 740 -16.11 3.73 4.44
C ASP A 740 -17.30 3.00 5.10
N ILE A 741 -18.38 2.81 4.35
CA ILE A 741 -19.58 2.11 4.81
C ILE A 741 -19.76 0.70 4.24
N THR A 742 -18.82 0.25 3.42
CA THR A 742 -18.83 -1.07 2.78
C THR A 742 -17.96 -2.05 3.58
N ARG A 743 -18.31 -3.34 3.52
CA ARG A 743 -17.50 -4.45 4.04
C ARG A 743 -17.13 -5.38 2.90
N VAL A 744 -16.01 -6.04 3.04
CA VAL A 744 -15.46 -6.89 1.96
C VAL A 744 -15.17 -8.28 2.50
N VAL A 745 -15.53 -9.28 1.72
CA VAL A 745 -15.03 -10.65 1.87
C VAL A 745 -14.18 -10.94 0.65
N SER A 746 -12.89 -11.11 0.84
CA SER A 746 -11.88 -11.28 -0.21
C SER A 746 -11.33 -12.69 -0.29
N GLY A 747 -10.53 -12.98 -1.32
CA GLY A 747 -9.83 -14.25 -1.47
C GLY A 747 -10.76 -15.43 -1.75
N ILE A 748 -11.91 -15.19 -2.37
CA ILE A 748 -12.89 -16.25 -2.65
C ILE A 748 -12.41 -17.03 -3.89
N SER A 749 -12.03 -18.29 -3.67
CA SER A 749 -11.53 -19.20 -4.71
C SER A 749 -11.63 -20.66 -4.26
N ASP A 750 -11.30 -21.59 -5.11
CA ASP A 750 -11.18 -23.02 -4.80
C ASP A 750 -9.98 -23.35 -3.91
N THR A 751 -8.97 -22.48 -3.88
CA THR A 751 -7.69 -22.71 -3.16
C THR A 751 -7.56 -21.89 -1.87
N SER A 752 -8.36 -20.83 -1.70
CA SER A 752 -8.32 -19.96 -0.52
C SER A 752 -9.64 -20.03 0.27
N LEU A 753 -10.49 -18.98 0.25
CA LEU A 753 -11.79 -19.01 0.90
C LEU A 753 -12.83 -19.67 -0.03
N LEU A 754 -13.23 -20.90 0.29
CA LEU A 754 -14.14 -21.65 -0.57
C LEU A 754 -15.47 -20.91 -0.81
N PRO A 755 -15.99 -20.84 -2.04
CA PRO A 755 -17.16 -20.04 -2.42
C PRO A 755 -18.41 -20.28 -1.56
N LYS A 756 -18.68 -21.54 -1.18
CA LYS A 756 -19.81 -21.87 -0.31
C LYS A 756 -19.67 -21.32 1.11
N LEU A 757 -18.46 -21.28 1.64
CA LEU A 757 -18.19 -20.73 2.97
C LEU A 757 -18.22 -19.20 2.94
N ALA A 758 -17.64 -18.61 1.89
CA ALA A 758 -17.70 -17.17 1.66
C ALA A 758 -19.17 -16.66 1.57
N ALA A 759 -20.05 -17.42 0.92
CA ALA A 759 -21.48 -17.06 0.83
C ALA A 759 -22.14 -16.95 2.22
N VAL A 760 -21.79 -17.82 3.16
CA VAL A 760 -22.26 -17.73 4.54
C VAL A 760 -21.78 -16.45 5.20
N GLU A 761 -20.51 -16.18 5.09
CA GLU A 761 -19.88 -15.00 5.69
C GLU A 761 -20.46 -13.69 5.12
N VAL A 762 -20.58 -13.59 3.79
CA VAL A 762 -21.18 -12.43 3.12
C VAL A 762 -22.61 -12.20 3.61
N ALA A 763 -23.42 -13.26 3.74
CA ALA A 763 -24.78 -13.14 4.21
C ALA A 763 -24.88 -12.74 5.69
N GLU A 764 -23.94 -13.16 6.54
CA GLU A 764 -23.87 -12.76 7.95
C GLU A 764 -23.45 -11.31 8.11
N ILE A 765 -22.44 -10.86 7.36
CA ILE A 765 -22.01 -9.46 7.34
C ILE A 765 -23.15 -8.56 6.86
N PHE A 766 -23.82 -8.94 5.75
CA PHE A 766 -24.97 -8.18 5.25
C PHE A 766 -26.07 -8.06 6.30
N ASP A 767 -26.44 -9.15 6.94
CA ASP A 767 -27.45 -9.18 8.00
C ASP A 767 -27.10 -8.25 9.17
N GLY A 768 -25.83 -8.26 9.58
CA GLY A 768 -25.29 -7.37 10.61
C GLY A 768 -25.40 -5.89 10.22
N LEU A 769 -24.98 -5.52 9.02
CA LEU A 769 -25.07 -4.15 8.50
C LEU A 769 -26.52 -3.68 8.35
N PHE A 770 -27.38 -4.54 7.83
CA PHE A 770 -28.79 -4.21 7.58
C PHE A 770 -29.59 -4.01 8.87
N LYS A 771 -29.32 -4.81 9.91
CA LYS A 771 -30.02 -4.77 11.22
C LYS A 771 -29.45 -3.73 12.19
N LYS A 772 -28.28 -3.20 11.98
CA LYS A 772 -27.64 -2.21 12.85
C LYS A 772 -28.57 -0.99 13.03
N LYS A 773 -28.95 -0.66 14.27
CA LYS A 773 -30.05 0.30 14.58
C LYS A 773 -29.70 1.78 14.38
N ALA A 774 -28.45 2.12 14.20
CA ALA A 774 -28.05 3.51 13.99
C ALA A 774 -26.92 3.58 12.97
N PHE A 775 -27.17 4.25 11.84
CA PHE A 775 -26.18 5.14 11.27
C PHE A 775 -26.31 6.43 12.07
N ASP A 776 -25.70 6.51 13.24
CA ASP A 776 -25.66 7.75 13.99
C ASP A 776 -24.82 8.76 13.20
N ALA A 777 -25.49 9.82 12.75
CA ALA A 777 -24.89 10.93 12.03
C ALA A 777 -23.87 11.72 12.87
N GLU A 778 -23.68 11.36 14.15
CA GLU A 778 -22.71 11.97 15.08
C GLU A 778 -21.35 11.26 15.14
N ALA A 779 -21.18 10.09 14.49
CA ALA A 779 -19.89 9.41 14.39
C ALA A 779 -19.16 9.70 13.06
N LEU A 780 -19.71 10.56 12.22
CA LEU A 780 -19.19 10.96 10.90
C LEU A 780 -19.17 12.49 10.73
N ALA A 781 -19.22 13.26 11.83
CA ALA A 781 -19.03 14.71 11.82
C ALA A 781 -17.63 15.06 12.28
#